data_8ebecea045180e15f7aca90c39ccd7f5
#
_entry.id   8ebecea045180e15f7aca90c39ccd7f5
#
_cell.length_a   1.000
_cell.length_b   1.000
_cell.length_c   1.000
_cell.angle_alpha   90.00
_cell.angle_beta   90.00
_cell.angle_gamma   90.00
#
_symmetry.space_group_name_H-M   'P 1'
#
loop_
_entity.id
_entity.type
_entity.pdbx_description
1 polymer ?
#
loop_
_entity_poly.entity_id
_entity_poly.type
_entity_poly.pdbx_seq_one_letter_code
_entity_poly.pdbx_strand_id
1 'polypeptide(L)'
;MVPQSLVQKFIKDKVPSVDVAKFDMAFKESFKNEALTPVQLIEFIINKLEIEHIEVFHQSIATVNTSVLPGLLFIGGEWCRIELFDDKILVISEDRSEQVFADLAEVPVSIFVGVKDKKKSETQGSVAEEEYETIFSIIKRHAFKQKRWISDVIIATLMVNVFTVVTSMFAMQVYDRVVPTLAFATLYTLSIGMIVIYLTDFLLKTFRARLLDVKTSYIDQAVSEEVYDHLLNVQMDRLPNQLGTLTGQISGLESARQFFTSSAVFVLVDFPFCIFFIAMIYLVAGPVAFVYLAFLLVSLGVGLLSQRLSQKLIKKVTSKSNEKLGFLVDSIRGLEALKTFGGKKEAQNRWKSLNKEISNFSIAQKNISTTSSTLASSIGQLAYLIAIIFGVHQISEGLMTQGSMIAVSILGGRVLGPAGQAVSHLIQFENTRQTMELINGLLKLPREQTINDKPVMPMHRVTSIVCKDVNFSYQGQEEPQLQIPFLEFKGGERIALLGAIGSGKSTLIKVLAKLYKPSNGTVKFDGIDLWQIDEYFMNTNVGYHSQNPELFKGTLKDNLLFGRGLSDKHLVSIVNDLGIDRIADQSGKGLDRPISEGGAGLSGGQRQIISLGRVLMGGKNIWLFDEPTAALDNHSQERFLSALRSRMRSDDILIFSTHNIKLAMELSTRIIVMDNGKISKDAPTNSVQVKKSA
;
A
#
# COMPACT_ATOMS: atom_id res chain seq x y z
N MET A 1 28.98 25.62 -3.73
CA MET A 1 29.27 25.18 -2.36
C MET A 1 28.11 25.57 -1.46
N VAL A 2 27.78 24.81 -0.43
CA VAL A 2 26.73 25.20 0.52
C VAL A 2 27.28 26.26 1.46
N PRO A 3 26.62 27.42 1.62
CA PRO A 3 27.09 28.48 2.52
C PRO A 3 27.09 28.03 3.98
N GLN A 4 28.17 28.34 4.70
CA GLN A 4 28.35 27.98 6.13
C GLN A 4 27.21 28.49 7.00
N SER A 5 26.74 29.72 6.76
CA SER A 5 25.67 30.37 7.50
C SER A 5 24.34 29.63 7.38
N LEU A 6 24.01 29.10 6.20
CA LEU A 6 22.79 28.33 5.94
C LEU A 6 22.84 26.96 6.63
N VAL A 7 23.99 26.25 6.53
CA VAL A 7 24.16 24.94 7.17
C VAL A 7 24.13 25.07 8.69
N GLN A 8 24.78 26.08 9.23
CA GLN A 8 24.79 26.34 10.67
C GLN A 8 23.40 26.61 11.23
N LYS A 9 22.63 27.46 10.55
CA LYS A 9 21.26 27.78 10.96
C LYS A 9 20.36 26.56 10.84
N PHE A 10 20.47 25.80 9.75
CA PHE A 10 19.72 24.56 9.53
C PHE A 10 19.97 23.51 10.63
N ILE A 11 21.24 23.23 10.96
CA ILE A 11 21.58 22.25 12.01
C ILE A 11 21.11 22.75 13.38
N LYS A 12 21.27 24.04 13.69
CA LYS A 12 20.84 24.64 14.96
C LYS A 12 19.32 24.57 15.15
N ASP A 13 18.53 24.70 14.09
CA ASP A 13 17.07 24.58 14.15
C ASP A 13 16.63 23.15 14.49
N LYS A 14 17.35 22.15 14.02
CA LYS A 14 17.05 20.74 14.28
C LYS A 14 17.65 20.22 15.59
N VAL A 15 18.78 20.77 15.99
CA VAL A 15 19.50 20.43 17.23
C VAL A 15 19.93 21.70 17.96
N PRO A 16 19.04 22.29 18.77
CA PRO A 16 19.30 23.56 19.45
C PRO A 16 20.53 23.57 20.40
N SER A 17 20.94 22.37 20.84
CA SER A 17 22.07 22.18 21.78
C SER A 17 23.47 22.18 21.11
N VAL A 18 23.55 22.38 19.80
CA VAL A 18 24.84 22.34 19.07
C VAL A 18 25.71 23.52 19.45
N ASP A 19 26.94 23.20 19.87
CA ASP A 19 28.01 24.19 20.16
C ASP A 19 28.52 24.79 18.84
N VAL A 20 28.39 26.10 18.71
CA VAL A 20 28.81 26.87 17.53
C VAL A 20 30.30 26.71 17.25
N ALA A 21 31.14 26.66 18.29
CA ALA A 21 32.59 26.51 18.13
C ALA A 21 32.96 25.12 17.59
N LYS A 22 32.29 24.07 18.04
CA LYS A 22 32.45 22.70 17.49
C LYS A 22 31.96 22.61 16.05
N PHE A 23 30.85 23.28 15.73
CA PHE A 23 30.34 23.35 14.37
C PHE A 23 31.35 24.02 13.43
N ASP A 24 31.91 25.18 13.81
CA ASP A 24 32.89 25.92 12.99
C ASP A 24 34.16 25.09 12.73
N MET A 25 34.61 24.32 13.72
CA MET A 25 35.72 23.38 13.56
C MET A 25 35.38 22.25 12.57
N ALA A 26 34.23 21.60 12.74
CA ALA A 26 33.77 20.52 11.85
C ALA A 26 33.58 21.00 10.41
N PHE A 27 33.04 22.22 10.25
CA PHE A 27 32.85 22.83 8.94
C PHE A 27 34.18 23.14 8.24
N LYS A 28 35.16 23.74 8.97
CA LYS A 28 36.51 23.99 8.42
C LYS A 28 37.26 22.70 8.08
N GLU A 29 37.08 21.64 8.86
CA GLU A 29 37.72 20.35 8.64
C GLU A 29 37.16 19.65 7.40
N SER A 30 35.86 19.84 7.08
CA SER A 30 35.23 19.27 5.89
C SER A 30 35.87 19.76 4.58
N PHE A 31 36.45 20.95 4.55
CA PHE A 31 37.16 21.48 3.38
C PHE A 31 38.57 20.89 3.14
N LYS A 32 39.09 20.11 4.08
CA LYS A 32 40.35 19.38 3.89
C LYS A 32 40.17 18.08 3.11
N ASN A 33 38.94 17.59 3.00
CA ASN A 33 38.59 16.42 2.22
C ASN A 33 38.08 16.85 0.82
N GLU A 34 38.60 16.21 -0.23
CA GLU A 34 38.22 16.53 -1.61
C GLU A 34 36.71 16.47 -1.84
N ALA A 35 36.17 17.52 -2.46
CA ALA A 35 34.83 17.69 -3.05
C ALA A 35 33.68 16.82 -2.45
N LEU A 36 33.29 17.11 -1.22
CA LEU A 36 32.10 16.48 -0.61
C LEU A 36 30.81 17.00 -1.30
N THR A 37 29.88 16.11 -1.58
CA THR A 37 28.52 16.49 -1.95
C THR A 37 27.84 17.19 -0.77
N PRO A 38 26.78 18.02 -1.01
CA PRO A 38 26.07 18.68 0.07
C PRO A 38 25.52 17.75 1.16
N VAL A 39 25.08 16.57 0.78
CA VAL A 39 24.61 15.53 1.71
C VAL A 39 25.78 14.99 2.54
N GLN A 40 26.87 14.63 1.88
CA GLN A 40 28.09 14.16 2.54
C GLN A 40 28.72 15.22 3.47
N LEU A 41 28.61 16.49 3.09
CA LEU A 41 29.05 17.61 3.94
C LEU A 41 28.24 17.66 5.23
N ILE A 42 26.92 17.59 5.13
CA ILE A 42 26.03 17.64 6.31
C ILE A 42 26.19 16.37 7.15
N GLU A 43 26.31 15.19 6.53
CA GLU A 43 26.61 13.93 7.24
C GLU A 43 27.96 13.99 7.97
N PHE A 44 29.00 14.52 7.33
CA PHE A 44 30.31 14.69 7.94
C PHE A 44 30.22 15.58 9.17
N ILE A 45 29.51 16.72 9.07
CA ILE A 45 29.36 17.66 10.19
C ILE A 45 28.57 17.00 11.34
N ILE A 46 27.48 16.31 11.05
CA ILE A 46 26.64 15.61 12.04
C ILE A 46 27.46 14.52 12.76
N ASN A 47 28.26 13.75 12.03
CA ASN A 47 29.14 12.74 12.61
C ASN A 47 30.22 13.34 13.48
N LYS A 48 30.82 14.48 13.07
CA LYS A 48 31.84 15.20 13.87
C LYS A 48 31.25 15.86 15.11
N LEU A 49 29.98 16.22 15.09
CA LEU A 49 29.26 16.74 16.25
C LEU A 49 28.73 15.63 17.17
N GLU A 50 29.03 14.36 16.87
CA GLU A 50 28.60 13.18 17.64
C GLU A 50 27.08 13.10 17.83
N ILE A 51 26.31 13.53 16.81
CA ILE A 51 24.84 13.51 16.84
C ILE A 51 24.35 12.18 16.22
N GLU A 52 24.25 11.13 17.04
CA GLU A 52 23.96 9.77 16.58
C GLU A 52 22.49 9.51 16.21
N HIS A 53 21.56 10.34 16.67
CA HIS A 53 20.11 10.12 16.53
C HIS A 53 19.51 10.72 15.25
N ILE A 54 20.30 11.33 14.38
CA ILE A 54 19.87 12.02 13.18
C ILE A 54 20.46 11.36 11.93
N GLU A 55 19.64 11.27 10.90
CA GLU A 55 20.01 10.80 9.55
C GLU A 55 19.74 11.91 8.52
N VAL A 56 20.70 12.17 7.65
CA VAL A 56 20.56 13.11 6.53
C VAL A 56 19.93 12.37 5.34
N PHE A 57 18.97 13.00 4.71
CA PHE A 57 18.37 12.46 3.47
C PHE A 57 18.20 13.58 2.45
N HIS A 58 18.09 13.19 1.20
CA HIS A 58 17.77 14.09 0.11
C HIS A 58 16.61 13.50 -0.73
N GLN A 59 15.75 14.37 -1.21
CA GLN A 59 14.65 14.00 -2.10
C GLN A 59 14.17 15.20 -2.92
N SER A 60 13.31 14.97 -3.92
CA SER A 60 12.67 16.06 -4.64
C SER A 60 11.72 16.83 -3.73
N ILE A 61 11.69 18.17 -3.86
CA ILE A 61 10.79 19.02 -3.09
C ILE A 61 9.31 18.59 -3.24
N ALA A 62 8.93 18.09 -4.41
CA ALA A 62 7.57 17.64 -4.71
C ALA A 62 7.11 16.43 -3.87
N THR A 63 8.05 15.68 -3.27
CA THR A 63 7.78 14.51 -2.42
C THR A 63 8.00 14.78 -0.93
N VAL A 64 8.41 16.00 -0.57
CA VAL A 64 8.67 16.41 0.82
C VAL A 64 7.35 16.62 1.55
N ASN A 65 7.26 16.07 2.76
CA ASN A 65 6.17 16.40 3.67
C ASN A 65 6.54 17.63 4.51
N THR A 66 5.62 18.55 4.71
CA THR A 66 5.81 19.78 5.52
C THR A 66 6.31 19.49 6.93
N SER A 67 6.05 18.29 7.47
CA SER A 67 6.54 17.87 8.80
C SER A 67 8.07 17.72 8.90
N VAL A 68 8.78 17.71 7.78
CA VAL A 68 10.23 17.54 7.72
C VAL A 68 10.96 18.89 7.67
N LEU A 69 10.23 19.98 7.39
CA LEU A 69 10.79 21.33 7.40
C LEU A 69 11.26 21.74 8.81
N PRO A 70 12.26 22.60 8.94
CA PRO A 70 13.05 23.25 7.88
C PRO A 70 14.08 22.33 7.22
N GLY A 71 14.52 22.71 6.01
CA GLY A 71 15.52 22.00 5.20
C GLY A 71 16.37 22.94 4.36
N LEU A 72 17.30 22.37 3.60
CA LEU A 72 18.07 23.08 2.58
C LEU A 72 17.56 22.72 1.19
N LEU A 73 17.50 23.68 0.30
CA LEU A 73 16.96 23.57 -1.04
C LEU A 73 17.95 24.13 -2.06
N PHE A 74 18.13 23.42 -3.18
CA PHE A 74 18.97 23.89 -4.28
C PHE A 74 18.10 24.31 -5.46
N ILE A 75 18.01 25.62 -5.72
CA ILE A 75 17.19 26.21 -6.78
C ILE A 75 18.05 27.08 -7.68
N GLY A 76 17.93 26.90 -9.01
CA GLY A 76 18.55 27.82 -9.97
C GLY A 76 20.07 27.94 -9.93
N GLY A 77 20.78 27.03 -9.23
CA GLY A 77 22.21 27.09 -9.02
C GLY A 77 22.64 27.61 -7.64
N GLU A 78 21.68 28.01 -6.80
CA GLU A 78 21.94 28.57 -5.47
C GLU A 78 21.31 27.71 -4.37
N TRP A 79 21.94 27.77 -3.18
CA TRP A 79 21.40 27.12 -1.98
C TRP A 79 20.51 28.07 -1.20
N CYS A 80 19.31 27.60 -0.88
CA CYS A 80 18.33 28.34 -0.11
C CYS A 80 17.92 27.52 1.12
N ARG A 81 17.44 28.16 2.15
CA ARG A 81 16.77 27.52 3.28
C ARG A 81 15.26 27.57 3.04
N ILE A 82 14.59 26.47 3.34
CA ILE A 82 13.14 26.37 3.26
C ILE A 82 12.59 26.08 4.66
N GLU A 83 11.55 26.80 5.06
CA GLU A 83 10.88 26.64 6.34
C GLU A 83 9.36 26.89 6.21
N LEU A 84 8.60 26.37 7.17
CA LEU A 84 7.18 26.64 7.29
C LEU A 84 6.97 27.80 8.25
N PHE A 85 6.32 28.86 7.81
CA PHE A 85 5.98 30.02 8.61
C PHE A 85 4.55 30.44 8.35
N ASP A 86 3.70 30.42 9.38
CA ASP A 86 2.28 30.82 9.34
C ASP A 86 1.46 30.10 8.24
N ASP A 87 1.63 28.75 8.16
CA ASP A 87 1.06 27.86 7.13
C ASP A 87 1.46 28.18 5.68
N LYS A 88 2.51 28.97 5.48
CA LYS A 88 3.12 29.25 4.17
C LYS A 88 4.54 28.76 4.10
N ILE A 89 4.98 28.44 2.90
CA ILE A 89 6.34 28.01 2.62
C ILE A 89 7.22 29.24 2.37
N LEU A 90 8.23 29.42 3.20
CA LEU A 90 9.19 30.51 3.09
C LEU A 90 10.52 29.94 2.58
N VAL A 91 10.98 30.45 1.44
CA VAL A 91 12.30 30.13 0.86
C VAL A 91 13.21 31.34 1.02
N ILE A 92 14.33 31.15 1.70
CA ILE A 92 15.27 32.22 2.07
C ILE A 92 16.62 31.93 1.38
N SER A 93 17.06 32.83 0.51
CA SER A 93 18.37 32.77 -0.17
C SER A 93 19.49 33.27 0.73
N GLU A 94 20.74 33.12 0.31
CA GLU A 94 21.93 33.56 1.03
C GLU A 94 21.96 35.07 1.25
N ASP A 95 21.51 35.83 0.23
CA ASP A 95 21.39 37.30 0.27
C ASP A 95 20.21 37.83 1.11
N ARG A 96 19.50 36.92 1.81
CA ARG A 96 18.29 37.18 2.60
C ARG A 96 17.07 37.62 1.80
N SER A 97 17.06 37.39 0.52
CA SER A 97 15.81 37.51 -0.26
C SER A 97 14.83 36.40 0.15
N GLU A 98 13.58 36.78 0.41
CA GLU A 98 12.54 35.88 0.88
C GLU A 98 11.49 35.70 -0.22
N GLN A 99 11.16 34.45 -0.54
CA GLN A 99 10.06 34.11 -1.44
C GLN A 99 9.04 33.29 -0.67
N VAL A 100 7.76 33.67 -0.78
CA VAL A 100 6.67 33.02 -0.07
C VAL A 100 5.82 32.25 -1.08
N PHE A 101 5.59 30.98 -0.79
CA PHE A 101 4.74 30.08 -1.59
C PHE A 101 3.56 29.59 -0.73
N ALA A 102 2.40 29.36 -1.35
CA ALA A 102 1.24 28.85 -0.62
C ALA A 102 1.39 27.35 -0.29
N ASP A 103 2.07 26.58 -1.15
CA ASP A 103 2.28 25.14 -0.97
C ASP A 103 3.65 24.72 -1.51
N LEU A 104 4.16 23.57 -1.05
CA LEU A 104 5.37 22.93 -1.57
C LEU A 104 5.32 22.66 -3.08
N ALA A 105 4.13 22.42 -3.62
CA ALA A 105 3.90 22.21 -5.04
C ALA A 105 4.21 23.44 -5.92
N GLU A 106 4.19 24.64 -5.34
CA GLU A 106 4.49 25.89 -6.03
C GLU A 106 5.98 26.20 -6.08
N VAL A 107 6.78 25.54 -5.24
CA VAL A 107 8.23 25.72 -5.20
C VAL A 107 8.83 25.10 -6.46
N PRO A 108 9.72 25.80 -7.20
CA PRO A 108 10.36 25.25 -8.38
C PRO A 108 11.04 23.92 -8.12
N VAL A 109 10.97 22.99 -9.09
CA VAL A 109 11.57 21.64 -8.97
C VAL A 109 13.03 21.73 -8.57
N SER A 110 13.37 21.18 -7.43
CA SER A 110 14.66 21.36 -6.75
C SER A 110 14.99 20.20 -5.85
N ILE A 111 16.26 20.07 -5.47
CA ILE A 111 16.73 19.05 -4.54
C ILE A 111 16.57 19.58 -3.11
N PHE A 112 15.82 18.87 -2.31
CA PHE A 112 15.65 19.11 -0.88
C PHE A 112 16.62 18.24 -0.09
N VAL A 113 17.34 18.81 0.87
CA VAL A 113 18.17 18.10 1.85
C VAL A 113 17.60 18.37 3.24
N GLY A 114 17.19 17.31 3.89
CA GLY A 114 16.60 17.33 5.23
C GLY A 114 17.30 16.39 6.19
N VAL A 115 16.90 16.47 7.45
CA VAL A 115 17.33 15.53 8.50
C VAL A 115 16.10 14.91 9.16
N LYS A 116 16.19 13.63 9.48
CA LYS A 116 15.16 12.89 10.21
C LYS A 116 15.79 12.13 11.38
N ASP A 117 15.02 11.83 12.40
CA ASP A 117 15.46 10.99 13.51
C ASP A 117 15.78 9.59 13.01
N LYS A 118 16.98 9.12 13.33
CA LYS A 118 17.44 7.77 13.03
C LYS A 118 16.59 6.78 13.84
N LYS A 119 15.75 5.97 13.19
CA LYS A 119 15.11 4.85 13.88
C LYS A 119 16.21 3.99 14.47
N LYS A 120 16.19 3.72 15.79
CA LYS A 120 17.11 2.79 16.45
C LYS A 120 17.12 1.48 15.65
N SER A 121 18.19 1.24 14.93
CA SER A 121 18.50 -0.03 14.31
C SER A 121 18.97 -0.95 15.42
N GLU A 122 18.12 -1.84 15.86
CA GLU A 122 18.53 -2.96 16.69
C GLU A 122 19.32 -3.96 15.82
N THR A 123 20.54 -4.20 16.25
CA THR A 123 21.41 -5.37 16.07
C THR A 123 21.87 -5.74 14.65
N GLN A 124 23.15 -5.53 14.46
CA GLN A 124 24.01 -6.24 13.48
C GLN A 124 24.08 -7.75 13.79
N GLY A 125 24.02 -8.54 12.75
CA GLY A 125 24.56 -9.90 12.78
C GLY A 125 23.64 -10.95 12.16
N SER A 126 24.02 -11.39 11.03
CA SER A 126 23.56 -12.47 10.13
C SER A 126 22.95 -11.94 8.83
N VAL A 127 23.29 -12.62 7.73
CA VAL A 127 22.57 -12.49 6.45
C VAL A 127 21.12 -12.83 6.77
N ALA A 128 20.37 -11.81 7.15
CA ALA A 128 18.96 -11.92 7.49
C ALA A 128 18.21 -12.11 6.17
N GLU A 129 17.50 -13.22 6.05
CA GLU A 129 16.27 -13.25 5.29
C GLU A 129 15.58 -11.92 5.56
N GLU A 130 15.29 -11.14 4.54
CA GLU A 130 14.55 -9.87 4.66
C GLU A 130 13.29 -10.18 5.48
N GLU A 131 13.22 -9.66 6.70
CA GLU A 131 12.10 -9.87 7.60
C GLU A 131 10.93 -9.06 7.05
N TYR A 132 10.17 -9.69 6.15
CA TYR A 132 9.01 -9.07 5.52
C TYR A 132 7.99 -8.69 6.59
N GLU A 133 7.69 -7.41 6.69
CA GLU A 133 6.65 -6.95 7.60
C GLU A 133 5.32 -7.62 7.22
N THR A 134 4.76 -8.36 8.16
CA THR A 134 3.45 -8.98 7.98
C THR A 134 2.35 -7.92 8.16
N ILE A 135 1.19 -8.11 7.52
CA ILE A 135 0.03 -7.21 7.72
C ILE A 135 -0.32 -7.05 9.21
N PHE A 136 -0.13 -8.11 10.00
CA PHE A 136 -0.36 -8.06 11.44
C PHE A 136 0.63 -7.13 12.17
N SER A 137 1.92 -7.12 11.79
CA SER A 137 2.92 -6.22 12.37
C SER A 137 2.62 -4.76 12.01
N ILE A 138 2.18 -4.50 10.77
CA ILE A 138 1.76 -3.18 10.29
C ILE A 138 0.56 -2.68 11.12
N ILE A 139 -0.50 -3.50 11.25
CA ILE A 139 -1.68 -3.17 12.07
C ILE A 139 -1.28 -2.91 13.52
N LYS A 140 -0.46 -3.78 14.11
CA LYS A 140 0.03 -3.64 15.49
C LYS A 140 0.80 -2.33 15.67
N ARG A 141 1.70 -1.99 14.75
CA ARG A 141 2.47 -0.75 14.79
C ARG A 141 1.56 0.48 14.81
N HIS A 142 0.56 0.56 13.94
CA HIS A 142 -0.38 1.67 13.89
C HIS A 142 -1.34 1.70 15.09
N ALA A 143 -1.82 0.54 15.55
CA ALA A 143 -2.70 0.43 16.72
C ALA A 143 -2.01 0.88 18.01
N PHE A 144 -0.74 0.54 18.21
CA PHE A 144 0.00 0.87 19.43
C PHE A 144 0.76 2.21 19.37
N LYS A 145 0.76 2.91 18.24
CA LYS A 145 1.39 4.24 18.13
C LYS A 145 0.77 5.28 19.07
N GLN A 146 -0.53 5.17 19.37
CA GLN A 146 -1.24 6.01 20.32
C GLN A 146 -1.91 5.12 21.39
N LYS A 147 -1.24 4.83 22.49
CA LYS A 147 -1.72 3.86 23.51
C LYS A 147 -2.93 4.34 24.35
N ARG A 148 -3.20 5.65 24.41
CA ARG A 148 -4.24 6.23 25.29
C ARG A 148 -5.65 5.70 24.99
N TRP A 149 -6.02 5.55 23.72
CA TRP A 149 -7.36 5.06 23.37
C TRP A 149 -7.66 3.64 23.90
N ILE A 150 -6.61 2.79 24.01
CA ILE A 150 -6.76 1.42 24.55
C ILE A 150 -7.15 1.50 26.02
N SER A 151 -6.50 2.37 26.81
CA SER A 151 -6.86 2.59 28.22
C SER A 151 -8.28 3.13 28.36
N ASP A 152 -8.69 4.06 27.51
CA ASP A 152 -10.03 4.65 27.55
C ASP A 152 -11.11 3.60 27.25
N VAL A 153 -10.88 2.71 26.28
CA VAL A 153 -11.78 1.59 25.96
C VAL A 153 -11.83 0.58 27.12
N ILE A 154 -10.69 0.24 27.72
CA ILE A 154 -10.63 -0.67 28.86
C ILE A 154 -11.40 -0.09 30.06
N ILE A 155 -11.19 1.18 30.39
CA ILE A 155 -11.88 1.86 31.48
C ILE A 155 -13.40 1.90 31.24
N ALA A 156 -13.83 2.31 30.04
CA ALA A 156 -15.23 2.33 29.68
C ALA A 156 -15.87 0.94 29.77
N THR A 157 -15.17 -0.10 29.33
CA THR A 157 -15.67 -1.48 29.42
C THR A 157 -15.72 -1.98 30.87
N LEU A 158 -14.72 -1.66 31.68
CA LEU A 158 -14.72 -1.98 33.10
C LEU A 158 -15.98 -1.38 33.79
N MET A 159 -16.25 -0.09 33.56
CA MET A 159 -17.41 0.59 34.11
C MET A 159 -18.74 -0.04 33.66
N VAL A 160 -18.89 -0.35 32.36
CA VAL A 160 -20.08 -1.04 31.81
C VAL A 160 -20.30 -2.40 32.51
N ASN A 161 -19.23 -3.17 32.71
CA ASN A 161 -19.32 -4.47 33.35
C ASN A 161 -19.61 -4.36 34.85
N VAL A 162 -19.07 -3.35 35.56
CA VAL A 162 -19.42 -3.05 36.96
C VAL A 162 -20.90 -2.67 37.05
N PHE A 163 -21.45 -1.86 36.17
CA PHE A 163 -22.88 -1.53 36.16
C PHE A 163 -23.78 -2.76 35.95
N THR A 164 -23.30 -3.74 35.19
CA THR A 164 -23.99 -5.03 35.04
C THR A 164 -24.08 -5.77 36.40
N VAL A 165 -22.99 -5.78 37.17
CA VAL A 165 -22.99 -6.38 38.54
C VAL A 165 -23.94 -5.60 39.46
N VAL A 166 -23.90 -4.25 39.42
CA VAL A 166 -24.82 -3.43 40.21
C VAL A 166 -26.29 -3.73 39.87
N THR A 167 -26.59 -3.94 38.58
CA THR A 167 -27.95 -4.33 38.13
C THR A 167 -28.37 -5.68 38.72
N SER A 168 -27.47 -6.66 38.78
CA SER A 168 -27.78 -7.97 39.40
C SER A 168 -27.96 -7.87 40.90
N MET A 169 -27.16 -7.04 41.59
CA MET A 169 -27.28 -6.78 43.03
C MET A 169 -28.56 -6.01 43.38
N PHE A 170 -28.99 -5.07 42.51
CA PHE A 170 -30.29 -4.40 42.64
C PHE A 170 -31.42 -5.44 42.64
N ALA A 171 -31.43 -6.35 41.66
CA ALA A 171 -32.45 -7.41 41.63
C ALA A 171 -32.42 -8.27 42.93
N MET A 172 -31.23 -8.67 43.37
CA MET A 172 -31.03 -9.41 44.60
C MET A 172 -31.66 -8.68 45.81
N GLN A 173 -31.35 -7.39 46.00
CA GLN A 173 -31.87 -6.60 47.11
C GLN A 173 -33.39 -6.43 47.04
N VAL A 174 -33.96 -6.28 45.85
CA VAL A 174 -35.42 -6.18 45.69
C VAL A 174 -36.11 -7.48 46.15
N TYR A 175 -35.61 -8.64 45.74
CA TYR A 175 -36.24 -9.92 46.07
C TYR A 175 -35.96 -10.39 47.49
N ASP A 176 -34.81 -10.07 48.09
CA ASP A 176 -34.47 -10.49 49.45
C ASP A 176 -35.01 -9.55 50.52
N ARG A 177 -35.18 -8.26 50.22
CA ARG A 177 -35.61 -7.28 51.24
C ARG A 177 -36.91 -6.58 50.88
N VAL A 178 -37.02 -6.01 49.68
CA VAL A 178 -38.17 -5.17 49.35
C VAL A 178 -39.45 -5.99 49.26
N VAL A 179 -39.43 -7.13 48.58
CA VAL A 179 -40.60 -7.99 48.37
C VAL A 179 -41.14 -8.56 49.69
N PRO A 180 -40.31 -9.15 50.59
CA PRO A 180 -40.81 -9.72 51.85
C PRO A 180 -41.32 -8.67 52.83
N THR A 181 -40.76 -7.45 52.83
CA THR A 181 -41.11 -6.41 53.80
C THR A 181 -42.04 -5.33 53.26
N LEU A 182 -42.38 -5.37 51.93
CA LEU A 182 -43.18 -4.39 51.19
C LEU A 182 -42.64 -2.95 51.36
N ALA A 183 -41.28 -2.82 51.41
CA ALA A 183 -40.60 -1.54 51.63
C ALA A 183 -40.55 -0.68 50.37
N PHE A 184 -41.68 -0.08 49.98
CA PHE A 184 -41.83 0.72 48.76
C PHE A 184 -40.91 1.95 48.70
N ALA A 185 -40.65 2.59 49.86
CA ALA A 185 -39.73 3.73 49.91
C ALA A 185 -38.31 3.34 49.47
N THR A 186 -37.83 2.17 49.90
CA THR A 186 -36.53 1.61 49.45
C THR A 186 -36.54 1.24 47.99
N LEU A 187 -37.66 0.70 47.47
CA LEU A 187 -37.82 0.38 46.06
C LEU A 187 -37.66 1.63 45.19
N TYR A 188 -38.37 2.70 45.52
CA TYR A 188 -38.30 3.94 44.72
C TYR A 188 -36.89 4.55 44.73
N THR A 189 -36.24 4.58 45.90
CA THR A 189 -34.87 5.10 46.02
C THR A 189 -33.88 4.29 45.18
N LEU A 190 -33.91 2.97 45.27
CA LEU A 190 -33.06 2.08 44.45
C LEU A 190 -33.38 2.18 42.97
N SER A 191 -34.65 2.32 42.59
CA SER A 191 -35.06 2.46 41.17
C SER A 191 -34.58 3.76 40.57
N ILE A 192 -34.61 4.88 41.30
CA ILE A 192 -34.05 6.15 40.82
C ILE A 192 -32.54 6.01 40.57
N GLY A 193 -31.81 5.38 41.49
CA GLY A 193 -30.39 5.09 41.33
C GLY A 193 -30.12 4.22 40.09
N MET A 194 -30.96 3.21 39.83
CA MET A 194 -30.83 2.35 38.65
C MET A 194 -31.09 3.08 37.32
N ILE A 195 -32.04 4.04 37.31
CA ILE A 195 -32.26 4.88 36.10
C ILE A 195 -31.01 5.67 35.75
N VAL A 196 -30.36 6.28 36.76
CA VAL A 196 -29.08 6.99 36.54
C VAL A 196 -28.00 6.05 36.02
N ILE A 197 -27.89 4.83 36.59
CA ILE A 197 -26.92 3.82 36.10
C ILE A 197 -27.20 3.44 34.66
N TYR A 198 -28.45 3.17 34.29
CA TYR A 198 -28.80 2.81 32.89
C TYR A 198 -28.53 3.93 31.92
N LEU A 199 -28.78 5.20 32.30
CA LEU A 199 -28.45 6.36 31.46
C LEU A 199 -26.94 6.47 31.26
N THR A 200 -26.17 6.31 32.35
CA THR A 200 -24.69 6.35 32.29
C THR A 200 -24.12 5.18 31.47
N ASP A 201 -24.68 3.97 31.65
CA ASP A 201 -24.30 2.78 30.86
C ASP A 201 -24.55 2.99 29.37
N PHE A 202 -25.70 3.57 29.00
CA PHE A 202 -26.00 3.92 27.60
C PHE A 202 -24.99 4.92 27.04
N LEU A 203 -24.69 5.98 27.80
CA LEU A 203 -23.70 6.99 27.37
C LEU A 203 -22.31 6.40 27.18
N LEU A 204 -21.85 5.56 28.14
CA LEU A 204 -20.55 4.90 28.07
C LEU A 204 -20.46 3.91 26.91
N LYS A 205 -21.48 3.11 26.64
CA LYS A 205 -21.53 2.20 25.49
C LYS A 205 -21.46 2.96 24.17
N THR A 206 -22.20 4.06 24.07
CA THR A 206 -22.20 4.92 22.87
C THR A 206 -20.83 5.59 22.67
N PHE A 207 -20.25 6.11 23.76
CA PHE A 207 -18.90 6.70 23.72
C PHE A 207 -17.84 5.66 23.33
N ARG A 208 -17.87 4.48 23.93
CA ARG A 208 -16.97 3.37 23.57
C ARG A 208 -17.07 3.00 22.10
N ALA A 209 -18.29 2.85 21.56
CA ALA A 209 -18.51 2.53 20.16
C ALA A 209 -17.91 3.59 19.24
N ARG A 210 -18.19 4.87 19.48
CA ARG A 210 -17.63 5.97 18.69
C ARG A 210 -16.11 6.07 18.75
N LEU A 211 -15.52 5.86 19.93
CA LEU A 211 -14.04 5.81 20.08
C LEU A 211 -13.43 4.71 19.22
N LEU A 212 -14.01 3.53 19.25
CA LEU A 212 -13.56 2.39 18.44
C LEU A 212 -13.69 2.68 16.97
N ASP A 213 -14.82 3.20 16.50
CA ASP A 213 -15.06 3.51 15.09
C ASP A 213 -14.03 4.52 14.55
N VAL A 214 -13.80 5.62 15.29
CA VAL A 214 -12.83 6.65 14.88
C VAL A 214 -11.40 6.10 14.81
N LYS A 215 -10.98 5.33 15.83
CA LYS A 215 -9.62 4.79 15.89
C LYS A 215 -9.39 3.69 14.87
N THR A 216 -10.39 2.87 14.63
CA THR A 216 -10.30 1.83 13.60
C THR A 216 -10.22 2.43 12.21
N SER A 217 -11.01 3.48 11.92
CA SER A 217 -10.93 4.19 10.64
C SER A 217 -9.54 4.77 10.39
N TYR A 218 -8.89 5.34 11.42
CA TYR A 218 -7.51 5.83 11.30
C TYR A 218 -6.49 4.71 11.01
N ILE A 219 -6.58 3.59 11.74
CA ILE A 219 -5.69 2.44 11.53
C ILE A 219 -5.88 1.88 10.12
N ASP A 220 -7.12 1.80 9.68
CA ASP A 220 -7.51 1.31 8.38
C ASP A 220 -6.90 2.13 7.24
N GLN A 221 -7.06 3.45 7.31
CA GLN A 221 -6.49 4.34 6.31
C GLN A 221 -4.98 4.18 6.24
N ALA A 222 -4.29 4.18 7.39
CA ALA A 222 -2.83 4.04 7.43
C ALA A 222 -2.34 2.69 6.90
N VAL A 223 -3.05 1.59 7.21
CA VAL A 223 -2.71 0.25 6.70
C VAL A 223 -2.98 0.15 5.19
N SER A 224 -4.10 0.70 4.72
CA SER A 224 -4.45 0.71 3.30
C SER A 224 -3.41 1.50 2.47
N GLU A 225 -3.01 2.66 2.96
CA GLU A 225 -1.97 3.49 2.33
C GLU A 225 -0.63 2.74 2.26
N GLU A 226 -0.23 2.06 3.33
CA GLU A 226 1.03 1.33 3.38
C GLU A 226 1.06 0.08 2.48
N VAL A 227 -0.07 -0.66 2.42
CA VAL A 227 -0.22 -1.80 1.50
C VAL A 227 -0.21 -1.33 0.04
N TYR A 228 -0.88 -0.20 -0.25
CA TYR A 228 -0.91 0.37 -1.58
C TYR A 228 0.47 0.92 -2.00
N ASP A 229 1.16 1.60 -1.09
CA ASP A 229 2.55 2.04 -1.32
C ASP A 229 3.47 0.85 -1.63
N HIS A 230 3.37 -0.24 -0.84
CA HIS A 230 4.13 -1.46 -1.12
C HIS A 230 3.84 -1.99 -2.53
N LEU A 231 2.57 -2.06 -2.92
CA LEU A 231 2.15 -2.55 -4.24
C LEU A 231 2.73 -1.73 -5.39
N LEU A 232 2.76 -0.40 -5.24
CA LEU A 232 3.33 0.49 -6.25
C LEU A 232 4.86 0.35 -6.37
N ASN A 233 5.52 -0.10 -5.31
CA ASN A 233 6.98 -0.27 -5.24
C ASN A 233 7.44 -1.73 -5.49
N VAL A 234 6.53 -2.65 -5.82
CA VAL A 234 6.90 -4.05 -6.17
C VAL A 234 7.54 -4.12 -7.53
N GLN A 235 8.59 -4.95 -7.67
CA GLN A 235 9.23 -5.25 -8.96
C GLN A 235 8.18 -5.74 -9.97
N MET A 236 8.10 -5.06 -11.12
CA MET A 236 7.04 -5.30 -12.10
C MET A 236 7.06 -6.72 -12.68
N ASP A 237 8.24 -7.33 -12.80
CA ASP A 237 8.42 -8.72 -13.25
C ASP A 237 7.96 -9.77 -12.22
N ARG A 238 7.75 -9.37 -10.97
CA ARG A 238 7.29 -10.22 -9.87
C ARG A 238 5.79 -10.12 -9.58
N LEU A 239 5.11 -9.15 -10.17
CA LEU A 239 3.67 -9.02 -10.02
C LEU A 239 2.92 -10.20 -10.66
N PRO A 240 1.90 -10.75 -9.98
CA PRO A 240 1.06 -11.80 -10.56
C PRO A 240 0.37 -11.31 -11.83
N ASN A 241 0.40 -12.11 -12.89
CA ASN A 241 -0.25 -11.78 -14.17
C ASN A 241 -1.79 -11.73 -14.10
N GLN A 242 -2.39 -12.20 -13.00
CA GLN A 242 -3.83 -12.27 -12.81
C GLN A 242 -4.36 -11.05 -12.03
N LEU A 243 -4.61 -9.95 -12.73
CA LEU A 243 -5.11 -8.70 -12.13
C LEU A 243 -6.40 -8.88 -11.33
N GLY A 244 -7.33 -9.73 -11.80
CA GLY A 244 -8.57 -9.99 -11.08
C GLY A 244 -8.35 -10.69 -9.74
N THR A 245 -7.39 -11.60 -9.65
CA THR A 245 -7.00 -12.24 -8.38
C THR A 245 -6.35 -11.23 -7.44
N LEU A 246 -5.49 -10.36 -7.95
CA LEU A 246 -4.85 -9.28 -7.19
C LEU A 246 -5.90 -8.33 -6.61
N THR A 247 -6.85 -7.88 -7.42
CA THR A 247 -7.97 -7.03 -6.99
C THR A 247 -8.79 -7.71 -5.89
N GLY A 248 -9.06 -9.03 -6.03
CA GLY A 248 -9.74 -9.81 -5.01
C GLY A 248 -8.98 -9.90 -3.69
N GLN A 249 -7.67 -10.02 -3.74
CA GLN A 249 -6.81 -10.04 -2.55
C GLN A 249 -6.82 -8.70 -1.82
N ILE A 250 -6.72 -7.58 -2.55
CA ILE A 250 -6.76 -6.23 -1.98
C ILE A 250 -8.14 -5.93 -1.38
N SER A 251 -9.24 -6.31 -2.08
CA SER A 251 -10.61 -6.16 -1.54
C SER A 251 -10.81 -6.94 -0.24
N GLY A 252 -10.06 -8.01 -0.03
CA GLY A 252 -10.05 -8.76 1.22
C GLY A 252 -9.54 -7.96 2.43
N LEU A 253 -8.78 -6.88 2.21
CA LEU A 253 -8.30 -6.01 3.28
C LEU A 253 -9.45 -5.44 4.11
N GLU A 254 -10.58 -5.10 3.48
CA GLU A 254 -11.79 -4.62 4.18
C GLU A 254 -12.36 -5.68 5.14
N SER A 255 -12.32 -6.96 4.76
CA SER A 255 -12.79 -8.05 5.63
C SER A 255 -11.87 -8.26 6.83
N ALA A 256 -10.55 -8.14 6.64
CA ALA A 256 -9.57 -8.17 7.71
C ALA A 256 -9.78 -7.01 8.68
N ARG A 257 -10.02 -5.81 8.17
CA ARG A 257 -10.34 -4.61 8.93
C ARG A 257 -11.55 -4.81 9.82
N GLN A 258 -12.67 -5.27 9.27
CA GLN A 258 -13.91 -5.48 10.00
C GLN A 258 -13.73 -6.45 11.20
N PHE A 259 -12.85 -7.45 11.03
CA PHE A 259 -12.50 -8.33 12.14
C PHE A 259 -11.82 -7.58 13.29
N PHE A 260 -10.79 -6.76 13.00
CA PHE A 260 -10.07 -6.01 14.03
C PHE A 260 -10.93 -4.98 14.74
N THR A 261 -11.92 -4.41 14.04
CA THR A 261 -12.86 -3.45 14.63
C THR A 261 -13.80 -4.11 15.65
N SER A 262 -14.38 -5.26 15.28
CA SER A 262 -15.45 -5.88 16.08
C SER A 262 -14.97 -7.05 16.92
N SER A 263 -14.21 -7.96 16.34
CA SER A 263 -13.89 -9.24 16.98
C SER A 263 -12.68 -9.17 17.90
N ALA A 264 -11.66 -8.37 17.57
CA ALA A 264 -10.48 -8.24 18.43
C ALA A 264 -10.84 -7.55 19.76
N VAL A 265 -11.73 -6.56 19.72
CA VAL A 265 -12.22 -5.90 20.95
C VAL A 265 -13.01 -6.88 21.80
N PHE A 266 -13.90 -7.66 21.18
CA PHE A 266 -14.65 -8.70 21.90
C PHE A 266 -13.70 -9.68 22.59
N VAL A 267 -12.70 -10.21 21.89
CA VAL A 267 -11.77 -11.22 22.46
C VAL A 267 -10.87 -10.63 23.55
N LEU A 268 -10.36 -9.41 23.34
CA LEU A 268 -9.40 -8.80 24.29
C LEU A 268 -10.07 -8.14 25.49
N VAL A 269 -11.30 -7.70 25.36
CA VAL A 269 -11.96 -6.90 26.38
C VAL A 269 -13.19 -7.63 26.96
N ASP A 270 -14.17 -7.99 26.14
CA ASP A 270 -15.44 -8.54 26.66
C ASP A 270 -15.31 -9.99 27.16
N PHE A 271 -14.51 -10.84 26.49
CA PHE A 271 -14.33 -12.24 26.88
C PHE A 271 -13.64 -12.44 28.25
N PRO A 272 -12.57 -11.72 28.65
CA PRO A 272 -11.98 -11.81 29.97
C PRO A 272 -12.96 -11.50 31.11
N PHE A 273 -13.97 -10.65 30.85
CA PHE A 273 -15.01 -10.36 31.85
C PHE A 273 -15.95 -11.54 32.13
N CYS A 274 -16.01 -12.57 31.28
CA CYS A 274 -16.72 -13.80 31.60
C CYS A 274 -16.14 -14.44 32.88
N ILE A 275 -14.80 -14.43 33.02
CA ILE A 275 -14.11 -14.95 34.21
C ILE A 275 -14.46 -14.09 35.44
N PHE A 276 -14.48 -12.76 35.27
CA PHE A 276 -14.90 -11.84 36.34
C PHE A 276 -16.34 -12.10 36.78
N PHE A 277 -17.28 -12.31 35.85
CA PHE A 277 -18.67 -12.64 36.21
C PHE A 277 -18.79 -14.00 36.89
N ILE A 278 -18.01 -15.01 36.51
CA ILE A 278 -17.96 -16.31 37.20
C ILE A 278 -17.45 -16.11 38.62
N ALA A 279 -16.43 -15.29 38.86
CA ALA A 279 -15.95 -14.97 40.20
C ALA A 279 -17.03 -14.26 41.03
N MET A 280 -17.79 -13.32 40.41
CA MET A 280 -18.93 -12.67 41.10
C MET A 280 -20.06 -13.65 41.43
N ILE A 281 -20.36 -14.60 40.53
CA ILE A 281 -21.34 -15.67 40.83
C ILE A 281 -20.84 -16.51 42.01
N TYR A 282 -19.54 -16.82 42.08
CA TYR A 282 -18.98 -17.57 43.20
C TYR A 282 -19.13 -16.83 44.55
N LEU A 283 -18.91 -15.51 44.54
CA LEU A 283 -19.09 -14.69 45.76
C LEU A 283 -20.57 -14.60 46.22
N VAL A 284 -21.53 -14.67 45.29
CA VAL A 284 -22.97 -14.51 45.59
C VAL A 284 -23.64 -15.85 45.85
N ALA A 285 -23.24 -16.92 45.19
CA ALA A 285 -23.95 -18.21 45.20
C ALA A 285 -23.01 -19.44 45.31
N GLY A 286 -21.75 -19.22 45.67
CA GLY A 286 -20.80 -20.30 45.93
C GLY A 286 -20.63 -21.28 44.76
N PRO A 287 -20.85 -22.62 45.02
CA PRO A 287 -20.55 -23.67 44.06
C PRO A 287 -21.33 -23.61 42.73
N VAL A 288 -22.42 -22.85 42.64
CA VAL A 288 -23.20 -22.66 41.39
C VAL A 288 -22.33 -22.09 40.28
N ALA A 289 -21.30 -21.33 40.64
CA ALA A 289 -20.33 -20.77 39.67
C ALA A 289 -19.61 -21.84 38.82
N PHE A 290 -19.34 -23.02 39.39
CA PHE A 290 -18.69 -24.12 38.68
C PHE A 290 -19.54 -24.69 37.56
N VAL A 291 -20.86 -24.61 37.66
CA VAL A 291 -21.79 -24.98 36.58
C VAL A 291 -21.51 -24.08 35.37
N TYR A 292 -21.52 -22.75 35.58
CA TYR A 292 -21.25 -21.81 34.47
C TYR A 292 -19.85 -21.95 33.89
N LEU A 293 -18.84 -22.20 34.74
CA LEU A 293 -17.47 -22.45 34.29
C LEU A 293 -17.38 -23.69 33.39
N ALA A 294 -17.99 -24.82 33.83
CA ALA A 294 -17.97 -26.05 33.04
C ALA A 294 -18.64 -25.87 31.68
N PHE A 295 -19.81 -25.24 31.63
CA PHE A 295 -20.54 -24.99 30.38
C PHE A 295 -19.86 -23.94 29.48
N LEU A 296 -19.16 -22.95 30.04
CA LEU A 296 -18.32 -22.04 29.31
C LEU A 296 -17.19 -22.79 28.55
N LEU A 297 -16.50 -23.71 29.25
CA LEU A 297 -15.44 -24.52 28.66
C LEU A 297 -15.97 -25.44 27.53
N VAL A 298 -17.16 -26.07 27.75
CA VAL A 298 -17.82 -26.88 26.71
C VAL A 298 -18.17 -26.03 25.49
N SER A 299 -18.76 -24.84 25.69
CA SER A 299 -19.10 -23.92 24.61
C SER A 299 -17.86 -23.46 23.83
N LEU A 300 -16.76 -23.16 24.50
CA LEU A 300 -15.50 -22.81 23.88
C LEU A 300 -14.93 -23.99 23.05
N GLY A 301 -15.05 -25.22 23.60
CA GLY A 301 -14.67 -26.45 22.87
C GLY A 301 -15.44 -26.64 21.56
N VAL A 302 -16.77 -26.38 21.58
CA VAL A 302 -17.60 -26.38 20.37
C VAL A 302 -17.13 -25.32 19.38
N GLY A 303 -16.76 -24.12 19.83
CA GLY A 303 -16.22 -23.06 18.99
C GLY A 303 -14.91 -23.45 18.29
N LEU A 304 -13.96 -24.01 19.04
CA LEU A 304 -12.67 -24.46 18.50
C LEU A 304 -12.83 -25.62 17.50
N LEU A 305 -13.74 -26.55 17.77
CA LEU A 305 -14.05 -27.62 16.83
C LEU A 305 -14.67 -27.08 15.54
N SER A 306 -15.62 -26.17 15.68
CA SER A 306 -16.26 -25.48 14.54
C SER A 306 -15.26 -24.74 13.68
N GLN A 307 -14.31 -24.01 14.28
CA GLN A 307 -13.23 -23.33 13.57
C GLN A 307 -12.41 -24.32 12.74
N ARG A 308 -11.96 -25.44 13.34
CA ARG A 308 -11.17 -26.47 12.63
C ARG A 308 -11.92 -27.08 11.46
N LEU A 309 -13.21 -27.37 11.63
CA LEU A 309 -14.06 -27.92 10.56
C LEU A 309 -14.30 -26.93 9.44
N SER A 310 -14.46 -25.65 9.77
CA SER A 310 -14.72 -24.57 8.78
C SER A 310 -13.48 -24.19 7.98
N GLN A 311 -12.28 -24.35 8.53
CA GLN A 311 -11.01 -23.87 7.95
C GLN A 311 -10.79 -24.30 6.48
N LYS A 312 -11.00 -25.60 6.17
CA LYS A 312 -10.84 -26.12 4.81
C LYS A 312 -11.88 -25.55 3.84
N LEU A 313 -13.11 -25.33 4.33
CA LEU A 313 -14.21 -24.79 3.53
C LEU A 313 -13.97 -23.31 3.23
N ILE A 314 -13.55 -22.54 4.21
CA ILE A 314 -13.20 -21.12 4.07
C ILE A 314 -12.14 -20.95 2.99
N LYS A 315 -11.06 -21.72 3.04
CA LYS A 315 -9.98 -21.68 2.04
C LYS A 315 -10.50 -21.95 0.63
N LYS A 316 -11.40 -22.94 0.47
CA LYS A 316 -12.03 -23.24 -0.83
C LYS A 316 -12.95 -22.12 -1.31
N VAL A 317 -13.77 -21.55 -0.43
CA VAL A 317 -14.66 -20.41 -0.76
C VAL A 317 -13.83 -19.23 -1.24
N THR A 318 -12.79 -18.83 -0.49
CA THR A 318 -11.94 -17.69 -0.83
C THR A 318 -11.20 -17.91 -2.17
N SER A 319 -10.60 -19.10 -2.36
CA SER A 319 -9.91 -19.42 -3.61
C SER A 319 -10.84 -19.38 -4.82
N LYS A 320 -12.05 -19.98 -4.71
CA LYS A 320 -13.04 -19.99 -5.79
C LYS A 320 -13.67 -18.62 -6.03
N SER A 321 -13.82 -17.81 -4.99
CA SER A 321 -14.29 -16.42 -5.14
C SER A 321 -13.28 -15.57 -5.91
N ASN A 322 -11.97 -15.71 -5.61
CA ASN A 322 -10.93 -15.03 -6.35
C ASN A 322 -10.85 -15.51 -7.81
N GLU A 323 -10.97 -16.83 -8.08
CA GLU A 323 -11.05 -17.39 -9.44
C GLU A 323 -12.24 -16.80 -10.21
N LYS A 324 -13.40 -16.70 -9.56
CA LYS A 324 -14.60 -16.09 -10.15
C LYS A 324 -14.40 -14.62 -10.49
N LEU A 325 -13.76 -13.86 -9.58
CA LEU A 325 -13.47 -12.44 -9.80
C LEU A 325 -12.48 -12.25 -10.97
N GLY A 326 -11.44 -13.08 -11.03
CA GLY A 326 -10.50 -13.12 -12.15
C GLY A 326 -11.23 -13.39 -13.47
N PHE A 327 -12.08 -14.42 -13.49
CA PHE A 327 -12.87 -14.75 -14.67
C PHE A 327 -13.84 -13.62 -15.09
N LEU A 328 -14.40 -12.88 -14.15
CA LEU A 328 -15.24 -11.70 -14.44
C LEU A 328 -14.42 -10.61 -15.16
N VAL A 329 -13.25 -10.27 -14.64
CA VAL A 329 -12.36 -9.26 -15.24
C VAL A 329 -11.96 -9.68 -16.66
N ASP A 330 -11.57 -10.94 -16.85
CA ASP A 330 -11.20 -11.48 -18.16
C ASP A 330 -12.38 -11.48 -19.13
N SER A 331 -13.58 -11.82 -18.65
CA SER A 331 -14.81 -11.81 -19.47
C SER A 331 -15.18 -10.41 -19.92
N ILE A 332 -15.01 -9.40 -19.05
CA ILE A 332 -15.30 -8.00 -19.40
C ILE A 332 -14.27 -7.49 -20.42
N ARG A 333 -12.97 -7.77 -20.21
CA ARG A 333 -11.91 -7.41 -21.15
C ARG A 333 -12.08 -8.08 -22.52
N GLY A 334 -12.45 -9.36 -22.52
CA GLY A 334 -12.69 -10.15 -23.71
C GLY A 334 -14.12 -10.11 -24.23
N LEU A 335 -14.99 -9.16 -23.79
CA LEU A 335 -16.40 -9.15 -24.11
C LEU A 335 -16.70 -9.08 -25.62
N GLU A 336 -15.90 -8.33 -26.36
CA GLU A 336 -15.99 -8.24 -27.81
C GLU A 336 -15.75 -9.62 -28.45
N ALA A 337 -14.68 -10.31 -28.05
CA ALA A 337 -14.38 -11.66 -28.54
C ALA A 337 -15.47 -12.67 -28.16
N LEU A 338 -15.98 -12.62 -26.93
CA LEU A 338 -17.08 -13.48 -26.50
C LEU A 338 -18.36 -13.29 -27.33
N LYS A 339 -18.63 -12.05 -27.76
CA LYS A 339 -19.81 -11.74 -28.60
C LYS A 339 -19.59 -12.12 -30.05
N THR A 340 -18.39 -11.89 -30.60
CA THR A 340 -18.10 -12.10 -32.03
C THR A 340 -17.84 -13.57 -32.36
N PHE A 341 -17.17 -14.31 -31.49
CA PHE A 341 -16.85 -15.73 -31.72
C PHE A 341 -17.81 -16.71 -31.06
N GLY A 342 -18.94 -16.22 -30.52
CA GLY A 342 -19.97 -17.10 -29.96
C GLY A 342 -19.65 -17.73 -28.61
N GLY A 343 -18.61 -17.25 -27.90
CA GLY A 343 -18.18 -17.78 -26.61
C GLY A 343 -19.09 -17.48 -25.41
N LYS A 344 -20.21 -16.77 -25.64
CA LYS A 344 -21.14 -16.34 -24.57
C LYS A 344 -21.67 -17.49 -23.74
N LYS A 345 -22.09 -18.61 -24.41
CA LYS A 345 -22.65 -19.76 -23.72
C LYS A 345 -21.64 -20.47 -22.84
N GLU A 346 -20.42 -20.60 -23.32
CA GLU A 346 -19.32 -21.20 -22.56
C GLU A 346 -18.95 -20.35 -21.32
N ALA A 347 -18.84 -19.04 -21.51
CA ALA A 347 -18.60 -18.11 -20.38
C ALA A 347 -19.74 -18.18 -19.34
N GLN A 348 -21.00 -18.25 -19.78
CA GLN A 348 -22.16 -18.43 -18.88
C GLN A 348 -22.11 -19.77 -18.12
N ASN A 349 -21.73 -20.86 -18.80
CA ASN A 349 -21.58 -22.16 -18.17
C ASN A 349 -20.49 -22.17 -17.12
N ARG A 350 -19.30 -21.57 -17.44
CA ARG A 350 -18.18 -21.43 -16.48
C ARG A 350 -18.60 -20.61 -15.28
N TRP A 351 -19.25 -19.47 -15.49
CA TRP A 351 -19.77 -18.62 -14.42
C TRP A 351 -20.75 -19.37 -13.51
N LYS A 352 -21.68 -20.12 -14.12
CA LYS A 352 -22.67 -20.95 -13.40
C LYS A 352 -21.98 -22.05 -12.57
N SER A 353 -20.96 -22.70 -13.12
CA SER A 353 -20.18 -23.71 -12.40
C SER A 353 -19.49 -23.12 -11.19
N LEU A 354 -18.76 -22.00 -11.36
CA LEU A 354 -18.08 -21.31 -10.26
C LEU A 354 -19.05 -20.89 -9.17
N ASN A 355 -20.20 -20.30 -9.54
CA ASN A 355 -21.24 -19.93 -8.59
C ASN A 355 -21.77 -21.13 -7.81
N LYS A 356 -22.00 -22.27 -8.49
CA LYS A 356 -22.48 -23.50 -7.85
C LYS A 356 -21.46 -24.06 -6.86
N GLU A 357 -20.18 -24.09 -7.23
CA GLU A 357 -19.10 -24.53 -6.35
C GLU A 357 -19.00 -23.65 -5.10
N ILE A 358 -18.96 -22.31 -5.28
CA ILE A 358 -18.92 -21.34 -4.18
C ILE A 358 -20.15 -21.51 -3.27
N SER A 359 -21.35 -21.60 -3.86
CA SER A 359 -22.59 -21.78 -3.10
C SER A 359 -22.56 -23.06 -2.25
N ASN A 360 -22.13 -24.18 -2.83
CA ASN A 360 -22.04 -25.45 -2.10
C ASN A 360 -21.09 -25.36 -0.91
N PHE A 361 -19.89 -24.79 -1.09
CA PHE A 361 -18.94 -24.62 0.01
C PHE A 361 -19.42 -23.59 1.06
N SER A 362 -20.06 -22.50 0.62
CA SER A 362 -20.62 -21.49 1.51
C SER A 362 -21.78 -22.03 2.34
N ILE A 363 -22.68 -22.84 1.74
CA ILE A 363 -23.77 -23.51 2.47
C ILE A 363 -23.19 -24.47 3.51
N ALA A 364 -22.19 -25.29 3.14
CA ALA A 364 -21.56 -26.21 4.07
C ALA A 364 -20.90 -25.47 5.23
N GLN A 365 -20.19 -24.36 4.97
CA GLN A 365 -19.60 -23.49 6.00
C GLN A 365 -20.66 -22.87 6.90
N LYS A 366 -21.75 -22.33 6.30
CA LYS A 366 -22.83 -21.70 7.05
C LYS A 366 -23.56 -22.72 7.93
N ASN A 367 -23.76 -23.96 7.46
CA ASN A 367 -24.35 -25.03 8.25
C ASN A 367 -23.53 -25.35 9.50
N ILE A 368 -22.18 -25.47 9.37
CA ILE A 368 -21.29 -25.65 10.51
C ILE A 368 -21.45 -24.49 11.48
N SER A 369 -21.39 -23.25 10.99
CA SER A 369 -21.49 -22.04 11.82
C SER A 369 -22.83 -21.97 12.54
N THR A 370 -23.94 -22.16 11.84
CA THR A 370 -25.29 -22.10 12.42
C THR A 370 -25.52 -23.23 13.42
N THR A 371 -25.14 -24.46 13.08
CA THR A 371 -25.28 -25.60 14.01
C THR A 371 -24.45 -25.38 15.27
N SER A 372 -23.21 -24.89 15.14
CA SER A 372 -22.34 -24.65 16.29
C SER A 372 -22.84 -23.50 17.17
N SER A 373 -23.33 -22.40 16.59
CA SER A 373 -23.90 -21.29 17.35
C SER A 373 -25.21 -21.69 18.05
N THR A 374 -26.03 -22.49 17.41
CA THR A 374 -27.25 -23.05 17.99
C THR A 374 -26.93 -24.01 19.17
N LEU A 375 -25.94 -24.89 18.97
CA LEU A 375 -25.45 -25.76 20.06
C LEU A 375 -24.92 -24.95 21.23
N ALA A 376 -24.11 -23.91 21.00
CA ALA A 376 -23.59 -23.06 22.06
C ALA A 376 -24.72 -22.33 22.81
N SER A 377 -25.76 -21.87 22.13
CA SER A 377 -26.96 -21.28 22.73
C SER A 377 -27.74 -22.32 23.58
N SER A 378 -27.91 -23.53 23.04
CA SER A 378 -28.59 -24.63 23.78
C SER A 378 -27.81 -25.06 25.01
N ILE A 379 -26.47 -25.10 24.92
CA ILE A 379 -25.57 -25.31 26.05
C ILE A 379 -25.81 -24.24 27.14
N GLY A 380 -25.99 -22.97 26.71
CA GLY A 380 -26.32 -21.88 27.62
C GLY A 380 -27.66 -22.07 28.34
N GLN A 381 -28.69 -22.54 27.64
CA GLN A 381 -30.01 -22.84 28.23
C GLN A 381 -29.92 -24.02 29.23
N LEU A 382 -29.16 -25.06 28.89
CA LEU A 382 -28.92 -26.18 29.79
C LEU A 382 -28.16 -25.77 31.04
N ALA A 383 -27.12 -24.92 30.90
CA ALA A 383 -26.38 -24.37 32.03
C ALA A 383 -27.31 -23.59 32.99
N TYR A 384 -28.20 -22.76 32.42
CA TYR A 384 -29.21 -22.02 33.19
C TYR A 384 -30.14 -22.96 33.94
N LEU A 385 -30.68 -23.99 33.27
CA LEU A 385 -31.56 -25.01 33.92
C LEU A 385 -30.83 -25.71 35.05
N ILE A 386 -29.62 -26.19 34.85
CA ILE A 386 -28.85 -26.90 35.87
C ILE A 386 -28.47 -25.97 37.04
N ALA A 387 -28.14 -24.71 36.74
CA ALA A 387 -27.85 -23.71 37.75
C ALA A 387 -29.08 -23.42 38.64
N ILE A 388 -30.30 -23.40 38.05
CA ILE A 388 -31.55 -23.27 38.81
C ILE A 388 -31.77 -24.49 39.70
N ILE A 389 -31.66 -25.71 39.17
CA ILE A 389 -31.87 -26.95 39.96
C ILE A 389 -30.89 -26.98 41.14
N PHE A 390 -29.63 -26.71 40.88
CA PHE A 390 -28.60 -26.69 41.92
C PHE A 390 -28.83 -25.57 42.94
N GLY A 391 -29.22 -24.38 42.46
CA GLY A 391 -29.51 -23.21 43.31
C GLY A 391 -30.73 -23.43 44.21
N VAL A 392 -31.80 -24.09 43.72
CA VAL A 392 -32.96 -24.47 44.56
C VAL A 392 -32.55 -25.41 45.70
N HIS A 393 -31.63 -26.35 45.40
CA HIS A 393 -31.09 -27.24 46.44
C HIS A 393 -30.29 -26.45 47.48
N GLN A 394 -29.44 -25.51 47.05
CA GLN A 394 -28.70 -24.63 47.97
C GLN A 394 -29.61 -23.72 48.81
N ILE A 395 -30.75 -23.28 48.25
CA ILE A 395 -31.76 -22.50 49.00
C ILE A 395 -32.42 -23.38 50.06
N SER A 396 -32.73 -24.64 49.74
CA SER A 396 -33.37 -25.56 50.72
C SER A 396 -32.45 -25.89 51.93
N GLU A 397 -31.11 -25.82 51.66
CA GLU A 397 -30.11 -25.99 52.74
C GLU A 397 -29.80 -24.68 53.52
N GLY A 398 -30.41 -23.57 53.12
CA GLY A 398 -30.17 -22.25 53.72
C GLY A 398 -28.84 -21.60 53.36
N LEU A 399 -28.15 -22.13 52.35
CA LEU A 399 -26.84 -21.65 51.89
C LEU A 399 -26.95 -20.51 50.87
N MET A 400 -28.14 -20.28 50.30
CA MET A 400 -28.41 -19.29 49.26
C MET A 400 -29.78 -18.65 49.46
N THR A 401 -29.94 -17.36 49.07
CA THR A 401 -31.21 -16.64 49.11
C THR A 401 -31.92 -16.67 47.73
N GLN A 402 -33.24 -16.36 47.74
CA GLN A 402 -34.01 -16.26 46.50
C GLN A 402 -33.48 -15.12 45.59
N GLY A 403 -33.10 -13.99 46.20
CA GLY A 403 -32.51 -12.86 45.47
C GLY A 403 -31.14 -13.20 44.88
N SER A 404 -30.30 -14.00 45.57
CA SER A 404 -29.05 -14.52 45.05
C SER A 404 -29.28 -15.36 43.79
N MET A 405 -30.32 -16.18 43.75
CA MET A 405 -30.72 -17.00 42.62
C MET A 405 -31.01 -16.14 41.39
N ILE A 406 -31.74 -15.04 41.59
CA ILE A 406 -32.07 -14.10 40.50
C ILE A 406 -30.83 -13.37 40.03
N ALA A 407 -29.96 -12.91 40.93
CA ALA A 407 -28.69 -12.28 40.58
C ALA A 407 -27.81 -13.22 39.76
N VAL A 408 -27.70 -14.49 40.15
CA VAL A 408 -26.97 -15.52 39.41
C VAL A 408 -27.56 -15.77 38.02
N SER A 409 -28.88 -15.75 37.89
CA SER A 409 -29.56 -15.89 36.60
C SER A 409 -29.19 -14.76 35.63
N ILE A 410 -29.15 -13.51 36.13
CA ILE A 410 -28.75 -12.33 35.33
C ILE A 410 -27.25 -12.40 34.95
N LEU A 411 -26.39 -12.70 35.93
CA LEU A 411 -24.94 -12.81 35.69
C LEU A 411 -24.60 -14.00 34.79
N GLY A 412 -25.28 -15.13 34.93
CA GLY A 412 -25.11 -16.32 34.10
C GLY A 412 -25.38 -16.04 32.62
N GLY A 413 -26.41 -15.23 32.33
CA GLY A 413 -26.65 -14.75 30.97
C GLY A 413 -25.48 -13.91 30.39
N ARG A 414 -24.77 -13.17 31.25
CA ARG A 414 -23.58 -12.40 30.87
C ARG A 414 -22.33 -13.26 30.67
N VAL A 415 -22.24 -14.44 31.28
CA VAL A 415 -21.17 -15.41 31.03
C VAL A 415 -21.41 -16.16 29.73
N LEU A 416 -22.63 -16.65 29.51
CA LEU A 416 -22.95 -17.56 28.41
C LEU A 416 -23.31 -16.84 27.10
N GLY A 417 -23.78 -15.59 27.13
CA GLY A 417 -24.05 -14.79 25.97
C GLY A 417 -22.80 -14.59 25.07
N PRO A 418 -21.70 -14.06 25.61
CA PRO A 418 -20.43 -13.97 24.90
C PRO A 418 -19.87 -15.32 24.46
N ALA A 419 -20.10 -16.41 25.21
CA ALA A 419 -19.67 -17.74 24.81
C ALA A 419 -20.31 -18.21 23.50
N GLY A 420 -21.58 -17.92 23.27
CA GLY A 420 -22.27 -18.18 22.01
C GLY A 420 -21.71 -17.33 20.85
N GLN A 421 -21.36 -16.07 21.11
CA GLN A 421 -20.75 -15.19 20.12
C GLN A 421 -19.31 -15.58 19.79
N ALA A 422 -18.56 -16.15 20.75
CA ALA A 422 -17.18 -16.59 20.54
C ALA A 422 -17.05 -17.57 19.35
N VAL A 423 -18.04 -18.45 19.13
CA VAL A 423 -18.08 -19.37 17.98
C VAL A 423 -18.03 -18.58 16.66
N SER A 424 -18.86 -17.54 16.52
CA SER A 424 -18.91 -16.71 15.31
C SER A 424 -17.62 -15.93 15.13
N HIS A 425 -17.05 -15.39 16.22
CA HIS A 425 -15.79 -14.67 16.17
C HIS A 425 -14.59 -15.57 15.82
N LEU A 426 -14.56 -16.83 16.28
CA LEU A 426 -13.52 -17.79 15.90
C LEU A 426 -13.58 -18.15 14.40
N ILE A 427 -14.77 -18.28 13.83
CA ILE A 427 -14.94 -18.52 12.39
C ILE A 427 -14.52 -17.28 11.59
N GLN A 428 -14.91 -16.08 12.06
CA GLN A 428 -14.52 -14.82 11.42
C GLN A 428 -13.01 -14.60 11.51
N PHE A 429 -12.37 -14.98 12.61
CA PHE A 429 -10.91 -14.99 12.73
C PHE A 429 -10.24 -15.83 11.65
N GLU A 430 -10.77 -17.02 11.37
CA GLU A 430 -10.22 -17.90 10.34
C GLU A 430 -10.38 -17.30 8.92
N ASN A 431 -11.53 -16.66 8.63
CA ASN A 431 -11.73 -15.92 7.39
C ASN A 431 -10.69 -14.80 7.22
N THR A 432 -10.50 -14.02 8.29
CA THR A 432 -9.52 -12.93 8.32
C THR A 432 -8.10 -13.43 8.17
N ARG A 433 -7.75 -14.52 8.84
CA ARG A 433 -6.44 -15.15 8.74
C ARG A 433 -6.11 -15.56 7.30
N GLN A 434 -7.05 -16.19 6.59
CA GLN A 434 -6.88 -16.58 5.17
C GLN A 434 -6.65 -15.35 4.29
N THR A 435 -7.39 -14.28 4.54
CA THR A 435 -7.20 -13.00 3.82
C THR A 435 -5.83 -12.38 4.11
N MET A 436 -5.41 -12.39 5.38
CA MET A 436 -4.08 -11.89 5.76
C MET A 436 -2.94 -12.71 5.15
N GLU A 437 -3.08 -14.03 5.05
CA GLU A 437 -2.11 -14.89 4.38
C GLU A 437 -1.94 -14.50 2.90
N LEU A 438 -3.04 -14.16 2.22
CA LEU A 438 -2.99 -13.69 0.82
C LEU A 438 -2.30 -12.31 0.70
N ILE A 439 -2.62 -11.37 1.59
CA ILE A 439 -1.99 -10.04 1.61
C ILE A 439 -0.50 -10.17 1.98
N ASN A 440 -0.16 -11.01 2.95
CA ASN A 440 1.23 -11.30 3.28
C ASN A 440 2.00 -11.88 2.09
N GLY A 441 1.32 -12.64 1.22
CA GLY A 441 1.87 -13.10 -0.05
C GLY A 441 2.26 -11.95 -0.97
N LEU A 442 1.47 -10.87 -1.01
CA LEU A 442 1.80 -9.65 -1.76
C LEU A 442 2.93 -8.86 -1.10
N LEU A 443 2.89 -8.71 0.23
CA LEU A 443 3.93 -8.00 1.00
C LEU A 443 5.30 -8.70 0.97
N LYS A 444 5.34 -9.98 0.63
CA LYS A 444 6.58 -10.75 0.41
C LYS A 444 7.20 -10.53 -0.96
N LEU A 445 6.48 -9.91 -1.90
CA LEU A 445 7.06 -9.61 -3.20
C LEU A 445 8.19 -8.59 -3.04
N PRO A 446 9.32 -8.77 -3.74
CA PRO A 446 10.46 -7.87 -3.61
C PRO A 446 10.10 -6.47 -4.12
N ARG A 447 10.53 -5.46 -3.40
CA ARG A 447 10.42 -4.05 -3.83
C ARG A 447 11.50 -3.72 -4.85
N GLU A 448 11.27 -2.69 -5.66
CA GLU A 448 12.25 -2.15 -6.60
C GLU A 448 13.49 -1.60 -5.88
N GLN A 449 13.28 -0.94 -4.74
CA GLN A 449 14.35 -0.50 -3.84
C GLN A 449 14.03 -0.95 -2.43
N THR A 450 15.00 -1.53 -1.73
CA THR A 450 14.85 -1.85 -0.31
C THR A 450 15.01 -0.61 0.55
N ILE A 451 14.36 -0.58 1.70
CA ILE A 451 14.42 0.57 2.65
C ILE A 451 15.86 0.87 3.09
N ASN A 452 16.75 -0.13 2.99
CA ASN A 452 18.16 -0.03 3.37
C ASN A 452 19.09 0.37 2.21
N ASP A 453 18.58 0.41 0.96
CA ASP A 453 19.38 0.85 -0.18
C ASP A 453 19.63 2.35 -0.08
N LYS A 454 20.88 2.75 -0.26
CA LYS A 454 21.25 4.14 -0.46
C LYS A 454 21.25 4.41 -1.96
N PRO A 455 20.14 4.93 -2.53
CA PRO A 455 20.09 5.19 -3.94
C PRO A 455 21.14 6.23 -4.33
N VAL A 456 21.82 5.99 -5.44
CA VAL A 456 22.82 6.88 -6.01
C VAL A 456 22.14 7.79 -7.01
N MET A 457 22.30 9.09 -6.84
CA MET A 457 21.85 10.09 -7.81
C MET A 457 23.03 10.49 -8.70
N PRO A 458 23.06 10.09 -9.99
CA PRO A 458 24.10 10.56 -10.90
C PRO A 458 24.10 12.08 -11.01
N MET A 459 25.27 12.69 -10.93
CA MET A 459 25.40 14.17 -10.98
C MET A 459 25.34 14.74 -12.40
N HIS A 460 25.54 13.89 -13.41
CA HIS A 460 25.60 14.28 -14.80
C HIS A 460 24.62 13.50 -15.65
N ARG A 461 24.38 14.00 -16.86
CA ARG A 461 23.62 13.27 -17.86
C ARG A 461 24.35 11.98 -18.22
N VAL A 462 23.62 10.90 -18.41
CA VAL A 462 24.19 9.59 -18.76
C VAL A 462 24.82 9.65 -20.14
N THR A 463 26.07 9.26 -20.21
CA THR A 463 26.86 9.24 -21.45
C THR A 463 27.10 7.82 -21.96
N SER A 464 26.93 6.81 -21.12
CA SER A 464 27.08 5.42 -21.53
C SER A 464 26.14 4.48 -20.75
N ILE A 465 25.66 3.44 -21.44
CA ILE A 465 24.89 2.34 -20.86
C ILE A 465 25.62 1.05 -21.23
N VAL A 466 26.02 0.26 -20.22
CA VAL A 466 26.72 -1.00 -20.40
C VAL A 466 25.92 -2.15 -19.82
N CYS A 467 25.57 -3.11 -20.68
CA CYS A 467 24.98 -4.40 -20.28
C CYS A 467 26.06 -5.46 -20.30
N LYS A 468 26.25 -6.20 -19.20
CA LYS A 468 27.24 -7.29 -19.10
C LYS A 468 26.58 -8.54 -18.53
N ASP A 469 26.69 -9.65 -19.27
CA ASP A 469 26.18 -10.98 -18.93
C ASP A 469 24.68 -10.97 -18.55
N VAL A 470 23.89 -10.09 -19.19
CA VAL A 470 22.47 -9.86 -18.84
C VAL A 470 21.62 -11.03 -19.30
N ASN A 471 21.03 -11.75 -18.34
CA ASN A 471 20.04 -12.78 -18.58
C ASN A 471 18.73 -12.42 -17.88
N PHE A 472 17.60 -12.67 -18.54
CA PHE A 472 16.27 -12.45 -17.97
C PHE A 472 15.32 -13.57 -18.36
N SER A 473 14.56 -14.09 -17.36
CA SER A 473 13.50 -15.08 -17.55
C SER A 473 12.20 -14.59 -16.88
N TYR A 474 11.08 -14.73 -17.57
CA TYR A 474 9.77 -14.50 -16.95
C TYR A 474 9.47 -15.58 -15.91
N GLN A 475 8.66 -15.24 -14.90
CA GLN A 475 8.23 -16.20 -13.89
C GLN A 475 7.60 -17.47 -14.53
N GLY A 476 8.06 -18.64 -14.10
CA GLY A 476 7.55 -19.92 -14.58
C GLY A 476 8.10 -20.37 -15.94
N GLN A 477 9.05 -19.65 -16.54
CA GLN A 477 9.76 -20.06 -17.74
C GLN A 477 11.17 -20.50 -17.37
N GLU A 478 11.57 -21.70 -17.84
CA GLU A 478 12.91 -22.26 -17.62
C GLU A 478 13.95 -21.62 -18.56
N GLU A 479 13.54 -21.30 -19.79
CA GLU A 479 14.43 -20.69 -20.77
C GLU A 479 14.48 -19.17 -20.64
N PRO A 480 15.71 -18.58 -20.66
CA PRO A 480 15.87 -17.14 -20.60
C PRO A 480 15.37 -16.47 -21.89
N GLN A 481 14.50 -15.48 -21.72
CA GLN A 481 13.97 -14.65 -22.81
C GLN A 481 14.95 -13.60 -23.31
N LEU A 482 16.02 -13.31 -22.55
CA LEU A 482 17.07 -12.40 -22.91
C LEU A 482 18.42 -12.97 -22.46
N GLN A 483 19.38 -12.99 -23.37
CA GLN A 483 20.75 -13.44 -23.13
C GLN A 483 21.71 -12.51 -23.87
N ILE A 484 22.27 -11.53 -23.18
CA ILE A 484 23.17 -10.53 -23.74
C ILE A 484 24.50 -10.59 -23.00
N PRO A 485 25.54 -11.20 -23.60
CA PRO A 485 26.87 -11.28 -22.98
C PRO A 485 27.48 -9.89 -22.79
N PHE A 486 27.42 -9.04 -23.82
CA PHE A 486 27.90 -7.67 -23.76
C PHE A 486 27.15 -6.79 -24.76
N LEU A 487 26.76 -5.59 -24.30
CA LEU A 487 26.18 -4.55 -25.15
C LEU A 487 26.45 -3.19 -24.52
N GLU A 488 26.97 -2.25 -25.32
CA GLU A 488 27.25 -0.89 -24.92
C GLU A 488 26.51 0.09 -25.83
N PHE A 489 25.91 1.13 -25.21
CA PHE A 489 25.28 2.26 -25.86
C PHE A 489 26.00 3.53 -25.42
N LYS A 490 26.29 4.42 -26.35
CA LYS A 490 27.03 5.67 -26.09
C LYS A 490 26.17 6.91 -26.34
N GLY A 491 26.49 7.98 -25.64
CA GLY A 491 25.87 9.29 -25.87
C GLY A 491 25.88 9.70 -27.33
N GLY A 492 24.75 10.21 -27.82
CA GLY A 492 24.54 10.56 -29.21
C GLY A 492 24.18 9.41 -30.16
N GLU A 493 24.22 8.15 -29.70
CA GLU A 493 23.78 7.03 -30.54
C GLU A 493 22.24 6.95 -30.62
N ARG A 494 21.77 6.64 -31.83
CA ARG A 494 20.37 6.32 -32.11
C ARG A 494 20.29 4.89 -32.61
N ILE A 495 19.73 4.01 -31.79
CA ILE A 495 19.77 2.57 -31.99
C ILE A 495 18.39 2.04 -32.36
N ALA A 496 18.27 1.38 -33.51
CA ALA A 496 17.08 0.64 -33.87
C ALA A 496 17.24 -0.84 -33.50
N LEU A 497 16.30 -1.37 -32.72
CA LEU A 497 16.19 -2.79 -32.42
C LEU A 497 15.25 -3.45 -33.43
N LEU A 498 15.78 -4.34 -34.27
CA LEU A 498 15.04 -5.13 -35.23
C LEU A 498 15.01 -6.61 -34.84
N GLY A 499 14.06 -7.36 -35.34
CA GLY A 499 13.93 -8.82 -35.09
C GLY A 499 12.47 -9.28 -35.15
N ALA A 500 12.27 -10.58 -35.20
CA ALA A 500 10.95 -11.19 -35.23
C ALA A 500 10.14 -10.92 -33.94
N ILE A 501 8.86 -11.20 -33.98
CA ILE A 501 8.01 -11.17 -32.78
C ILE A 501 8.57 -12.22 -31.79
N GLY A 502 8.69 -11.84 -30.50
CA GLY A 502 9.26 -12.71 -29.48
C GLY A 502 10.80 -12.73 -29.40
N SER A 503 11.52 -11.95 -30.24
CA SER A 503 12.99 -11.90 -30.22
C SER A 503 13.64 -11.24 -29.00
N GLY A 504 12.85 -10.69 -28.06
CA GLY A 504 13.36 -10.08 -26.81
C GLY A 504 13.53 -8.55 -26.84
N LYS A 505 13.15 -7.83 -27.93
CA LYS A 505 13.28 -6.36 -28.05
C LYS A 505 12.60 -5.60 -26.91
N SER A 506 11.32 -5.86 -26.70
CA SER A 506 10.53 -5.23 -25.62
C SER A 506 11.06 -5.56 -24.24
N THR A 507 11.58 -6.78 -24.05
CA THR A 507 12.19 -7.21 -22.79
C THR A 507 13.47 -6.43 -22.52
N LEU A 508 14.33 -6.25 -23.52
CA LEU A 508 15.55 -5.44 -23.40
C LEU A 508 15.21 -3.99 -23.04
N ILE A 509 14.25 -3.37 -23.74
CA ILE A 509 13.81 -2.00 -23.45
C ILE A 509 13.29 -1.88 -22.01
N LYS A 510 12.49 -2.84 -21.52
CA LYS A 510 12.00 -2.85 -20.13
C LYS A 510 13.11 -3.03 -19.11
N VAL A 511 14.13 -3.83 -19.41
CA VAL A 511 15.32 -3.96 -18.54
C VAL A 511 16.07 -2.62 -18.47
N LEU A 512 16.29 -1.96 -19.60
CA LEU A 512 16.94 -0.65 -19.65
C LEU A 512 16.13 0.46 -18.99
N ALA A 513 14.79 0.34 -19.00
CA ALA A 513 13.87 1.24 -18.29
C ALA A 513 13.77 0.97 -16.78
N LYS A 514 14.58 0.05 -16.22
CA LYS A 514 14.52 -0.39 -14.79
C LYS A 514 13.19 -1.04 -14.37
N LEU A 515 12.35 -1.46 -15.33
CA LEU A 515 11.07 -2.13 -15.06
C LEU A 515 11.23 -3.62 -14.77
N TYR A 516 12.25 -4.27 -15.37
CA TYR A 516 12.53 -5.69 -15.23
C TYR A 516 13.95 -5.89 -14.73
N LYS A 517 14.11 -6.62 -13.62
CA LYS A 517 15.42 -6.90 -13.05
C LYS A 517 16.05 -8.12 -13.72
N PRO A 518 17.27 -8.03 -14.26
CA PRO A 518 17.97 -9.20 -14.78
C PRO A 518 18.09 -10.30 -13.74
N SER A 519 17.89 -11.55 -14.16
CA SER A 519 18.13 -12.72 -13.29
C SER A 519 19.62 -12.88 -12.98
N ASN A 520 20.48 -12.55 -13.94
CA ASN A 520 21.94 -12.52 -13.82
C ASN A 520 22.51 -11.39 -14.65
N GLY A 521 23.74 -10.97 -14.33
CA GLY A 521 24.43 -9.88 -15.01
C GLY A 521 24.10 -8.50 -14.46
N THR A 522 24.61 -7.48 -15.11
CA THR A 522 24.48 -6.09 -14.65
C THR A 522 24.19 -5.14 -15.81
N VAL A 523 23.38 -4.13 -15.54
CA VAL A 523 23.19 -2.96 -16.41
C VAL A 523 23.71 -1.75 -15.65
N LYS A 524 24.64 -1.00 -16.26
CA LYS A 524 25.26 0.16 -15.63
C LYS A 524 25.07 1.41 -16.47
N PHE A 525 24.72 2.52 -15.81
CA PHE A 525 24.72 3.86 -16.39
C PHE A 525 25.95 4.61 -15.87
N ASP A 526 26.88 4.95 -16.77
CA ASP A 526 28.18 5.57 -16.44
C ASP A 526 28.90 4.86 -15.26
N GLY A 527 28.89 3.52 -15.29
CA GLY A 527 29.55 2.68 -14.28
C GLY A 527 28.72 2.42 -13.02
N ILE A 528 27.61 3.12 -12.78
CA ILE A 528 26.70 2.93 -11.65
C ILE A 528 25.67 1.85 -12.01
N ASP A 529 25.48 0.86 -11.12
CA ASP A 529 24.46 -0.17 -11.35
C ASP A 529 23.06 0.45 -11.42
N LEU A 530 22.28 0.07 -12.44
CA LEU A 530 20.95 0.62 -12.71
C LEU A 530 20.00 0.51 -11.50
N TRP A 531 20.14 -0.56 -10.70
CA TRP A 531 19.29 -0.81 -9.52
C TRP A 531 19.67 0.02 -8.32
N GLN A 532 20.87 0.62 -8.31
CA GLN A 532 21.30 1.58 -7.29
C GLN A 532 20.91 3.03 -7.65
N ILE A 533 20.50 3.29 -8.90
CA ILE A 533 20.13 4.63 -9.32
C ILE A 533 18.79 5.03 -8.70
N ASP A 534 18.73 6.26 -8.21
CA ASP A 534 17.54 6.87 -7.61
C ASP A 534 16.37 6.91 -8.60
N GLU A 535 15.16 6.63 -8.12
CA GLU A 535 13.94 6.61 -8.93
C GLU A 535 13.63 7.99 -9.54
N TYR A 536 13.85 9.07 -8.80
CA TYR A 536 13.65 10.42 -9.31
C TYR A 536 14.56 10.71 -10.51
N PHE A 537 15.84 10.26 -10.43
CA PHE A 537 16.75 10.37 -11.57
C PHE A 537 16.22 9.61 -12.78
N MET A 538 15.75 8.38 -12.61
CA MET A 538 15.17 7.57 -13.69
C MET A 538 13.96 8.28 -14.29
N ASN A 539 13.03 8.73 -13.47
CA ASN A 539 11.80 9.41 -13.90
C ASN A 539 12.08 10.74 -14.62
N THR A 540 13.19 11.41 -14.29
CA THR A 540 13.58 12.69 -14.91
C THR A 540 14.36 12.49 -16.20
N ASN A 541 15.29 11.53 -16.24
CA ASN A 541 16.24 11.37 -17.34
C ASN A 541 15.88 10.29 -18.36
N VAL A 542 15.08 9.28 -17.96
CA VAL A 542 14.65 8.21 -18.85
C VAL A 542 13.22 8.43 -19.32
N GLY A 543 13.00 8.48 -20.62
CA GLY A 543 11.68 8.50 -21.24
C GLY A 543 11.35 7.13 -21.79
N TYR A 544 10.37 6.45 -21.21
CA TYR A 544 9.92 5.13 -21.67
C TYR A 544 8.50 5.20 -22.27
N HIS A 545 8.34 4.62 -23.46
CA HIS A 545 7.06 4.42 -24.12
C HIS A 545 6.85 2.94 -24.40
N SER A 546 5.74 2.39 -23.89
CA SER A 546 5.37 0.98 -24.06
C SER A 546 4.60 0.76 -25.38
N GLN A 547 4.68 -0.44 -25.92
CA GLN A 547 3.94 -0.85 -27.13
C GLN A 547 2.42 -0.66 -26.98
N ASN A 548 1.86 -0.96 -25.80
CA ASN A 548 0.45 -0.78 -25.47
C ASN A 548 0.33 0.25 -24.33
N PRO A 549 0.22 1.55 -24.65
CA PRO A 549 0.17 2.57 -23.61
C PRO A 549 -1.19 2.62 -22.91
N GLU A 550 -1.15 2.68 -21.59
CA GLU A 550 -2.34 2.83 -20.75
C GLU A 550 -2.59 4.32 -20.43
N LEU A 551 -3.88 4.69 -20.48
CA LEU A 551 -4.36 5.98 -20.03
C LEU A 551 -5.24 5.83 -18.80
N PHE A 552 -5.17 6.81 -17.91
CA PHE A 552 -5.91 6.81 -16.65
C PHE A 552 -7.17 7.65 -16.77
N LYS A 553 -8.18 7.28 -16.00
CA LYS A 553 -9.39 8.09 -15.86
C LYS A 553 -9.02 9.46 -15.28
N GLY A 554 -9.44 10.54 -15.94
CA GLY A 554 -9.11 11.91 -15.60
C GLY A 554 -9.32 12.83 -16.79
N THR A 555 -8.62 13.95 -16.86
CA THR A 555 -8.62 14.83 -18.03
C THR A 555 -7.49 14.48 -19.00
N LEU A 556 -7.55 15.01 -20.21
CA LEU A 556 -6.43 14.92 -21.17
C LEU A 556 -5.17 15.59 -20.59
N LYS A 557 -5.32 16.73 -19.89
CA LYS A 557 -4.24 17.42 -19.18
C LYS A 557 -3.61 16.51 -18.11
N ASP A 558 -4.41 15.86 -17.28
CA ASP A 558 -3.91 14.93 -16.26
C ASP A 558 -3.09 13.79 -16.87
N ASN A 559 -3.58 13.22 -17.97
CA ASN A 559 -2.89 12.15 -18.68
C ASN A 559 -1.58 12.58 -19.33
N LEU A 560 -1.48 13.83 -19.78
CA LEU A 560 -0.26 14.38 -20.34
C LEU A 560 0.77 14.72 -19.25
N LEU A 561 0.36 15.45 -18.21
CA LEU A 561 1.23 15.90 -17.13
C LEU A 561 1.62 14.78 -16.19
N PHE A 562 0.70 13.86 -15.89
CA PHE A 562 0.90 12.74 -14.99
C PHE A 562 1.53 13.13 -13.64
N GLY A 563 0.98 14.18 -13.02
CA GLY A 563 1.47 14.73 -11.75
C GLY A 563 2.72 15.62 -11.82
N ARG A 564 3.24 15.88 -13.02
CA ARG A 564 4.42 16.75 -13.19
C ARG A 564 4.01 18.22 -13.23
N GLY A 565 4.65 19.07 -12.43
CA GLY A 565 4.47 20.52 -12.42
C GLY A 565 5.21 21.20 -13.59
N LEU A 566 4.73 21.03 -14.83
CA LEU A 566 5.31 21.67 -16.00
C LEU A 566 4.56 22.95 -16.38
N SER A 567 5.30 23.94 -16.94
CA SER A 567 4.70 25.18 -17.37
C SER A 567 3.70 24.98 -18.51
N ASP A 568 2.61 25.74 -18.54
CA ASP A 568 1.60 25.70 -19.58
C ASP A 568 2.18 25.93 -20.97
N LYS A 569 3.29 26.68 -21.10
CA LYS A 569 3.99 26.88 -22.38
C LYS A 569 4.55 25.57 -22.96
N HIS A 570 5.15 24.73 -22.14
CA HIS A 570 5.65 23.43 -22.57
C HIS A 570 4.52 22.48 -22.95
N LEU A 571 3.44 22.49 -22.18
CA LEU A 571 2.24 21.70 -22.45
C LEU A 571 1.64 22.07 -23.81
N VAL A 572 1.41 23.35 -24.06
CA VAL A 572 0.85 23.86 -25.32
C VAL A 572 1.77 23.54 -26.52
N SER A 573 3.09 23.71 -26.36
CA SER A 573 4.04 23.35 -27.43
C SER A 573 3.90 21.87 -27.85
N ILE A 574 3.86 20.93 -26.86
CA ILE A 574 3.75 19.49 -27.17
C ILE A 574 2.39 19.14 -27.75
N VAL A 575 1.33 19.73 -27.24
CA VAL A 575 -0.04 19.54 -27.76
C VAL A 575 -0.10 19.92 -29.24
N ASN A 576 0.45 21.06 -29.58
CA ASN A 576 0.49 21.55 -30.98
C ASN A 576 1.41 20.70 -31.84
N ASP A 577 2.64 20.41 -31.39
CA ASP A 577 3.62 19.66 -32.16
C ASP A 577 3.15 18.26 -32.54
N LEU A 578 2.46 17.59 -31.63
CA LEU A 578 1.92 16.23 -31.84
C LEU A 578 0.52 16.20 -32.45
N GLY A 579 -0.20 17.35 -32.55
CA GLY A 579 -1.58 17.38 -33.03
C GLY A 579 -2.59 16.88 -32.02
N ILE A 580 -2.25 16.95 -30.74
CA ILE A 580 -3.17 16.58 -29.64
C ILE A 580 -4.30 17.63 -29.51
N ASP A 581 -4.07 18.86 -29.99
CA ASP A 581 -5.08 19.92 -30.15
C ASP A 581 -6.35 19.40 -30.84
N ARG A 582 -6.21 18.65 -31.94
CA ARG A 582 -7.33 18.06 -32.67
C ARG A 582 -8.13 17.08 -31.80
N ILE A 583 -7.44 16.35 -30.91
CA ILE A 583 -8.11 15.45 -29.97
C ILE A 583 -8.84 16.28 -28.88
N ALA A 584 -8.23 17.34 -28.40
CA ALA A 584 -8.80 18.25 -27.41
C ALA A 584 -10.07 18.94 -27.94
N ASP A 585 -10.04 19.42 -29.18
CA ASP A 585 -11.13 20.20 -29.79
C ASP A 585 -12.39 19.38 -30.08
N GLN A 586 -12.28 18.05 -30.30
CA GLN A 586 -13.42 17.16 -30.56
C GLN A 586 -14.50 17.22 -29.48
N SER A 587 -14.19 17.62 -28.26
CA SER A 587 -15.14 17.70 -27.15
C SER A 587 -15.60 19.11 -26.83
N GLY A 588 -15.01 20.15 -27.44
CA GLY A 588 -15.21 21.54 -27.08
C GLY A 588 -14.70 21.94 -25.68
N LYS A 589 -14.02 21.01 -24.97
CA LYS A 589 -13.48 21.21 -23.62
C LYS A 589 -11.95 21.38 -23.59
N GLY A 590 -11.32 21.38 -24.75
CA GLY A 590 -9.87 21.52 -24.84
C GLY A 590 -9.13 20.43 -24.03
N LEU A 591 -8.13 20.83 -23.26
CA LEU A 591 -7.34 19.92 -22.42
C LEU A 591 -8.09 19.33 -21.21
N ASP A 592 -9.24 19.91 -20.85
CA ASP A 592 -10.12 19.37 -19.82
C ASP A 592 -11.05 18.27 -20.34
N ARG A 593 -10.86 17.83 -21.58
CA ARG A 593 -11.56 16.68 -22.15
C ARG A 593 -11.42 15.47 -21.21
N PRO A 594 -12.55 14.86 -20.75
CA PRO A 594 -12.50 13.68 -19.91
C PRO A 594 -12.01 12.45 -20.70
N ILE A 595 -11.08 11.73 -20.13
CA ILE A 595 -10.59 10.44 -20.59
C ILE A 595 -11.18 9.37 -19.68
N SER A 596 -11.80 8.37 -20.28
CA SER A 596 -12.35 7.22 -19.56
C SER A 596 -11.24 6.24 -19.18
N GLU A 597 -11.57 5.29 -18.30
CA GLU A 597 -10.68 4.22 -17.87
C GLU A 597 -10.07 3.46 -19.06
N GLY A 598 -8.75 3.24 -19.04
CA GLY A 598 -8.01 2.60 -20.14
C GLY A 598 -8.01 3.40 -21.45
N GLY A 599 -8.46 4.67 -21.46
CA GLY A 599 -8.61 5.47 -22.68
C GLY A 599 -9.79 5.02 -23.56
N ALA A 600 -10.84 4.42 -22.97
CA ALA A 600 -12.03 4.01 -23.73
C ALA A 600 -12.65 5.20 -24.46
N GLY A 601 -13.02 4.99 -25.75
CA GLY A 601 -13.51 6.04 -26.63
C GLY A 601 -12.44 6.77 -27.45
N LEU A 602 -11.17 6.48 -27.23
CA LEU A 602 -10.04 6.95 -28.07
C LEU A 602 -9.59 5.84 -29.03
N SER A 603 -9.19 6.23 -30.24
CA SER A 603 -8.55 5.29 -31.18
C SER A 603 -7.18 4.85 -30.67
N GLY A 604 -6.65 3.74 -31.18
CA GLY A 604 -5.30 3.26 -30.85
C GLY A 604 -4.23 4.32 -31.09
N GLY A 605 -4.28 5.01 -32.22
CA GLY A 605 -3.36 6.10 -32.56
C GLY A 605 -3.50 7.31 -31.63
N GLN A 606 -4.72 7.68 -31.22
CA GLN A 606 -4.95 8.75 -30.24
C GLN A 606 -4.35 8.42 -28.87
N ARG A 607 -4.53 7.18 -28.40
CA ARG A 607 -3.89 6.72 -27.14
C ARG A 607 -2.37 6.76 -27.24
N GLN A 608 -1.82 6.31 -28.36
CA GLN A 608 -0.38 6.29 -28.61
C GLN A 608 0.21 7.71 -28.63
N ILE A 609 -0.43 8.65 -29.33
CA ILE A 609 0.03 10.05 -29.41
C ILE A 609 -0.01 10.76 -28.05
N ILE A 610 -1.04 10.54 -27.24
CA ILE A 610 -1.14 11.09 -25.88
C ILE A 610 0.00 10.53 -25.01
N SER A 611 0.28 9.24 -25.11
CA SER A 611 1.38 8.61 -24.36
C SER A 611 2.75 9.10 -24.83
N LEU A 612 2.96 9.28 -26.13
CA LEU A 612 4.19 9.90 -26.67
C LEU A 612 4.33 11.34 -26.17
N GLY A 613 3.24 12.10 -26.12
CA GLY A 613 3.21 13.44 -25.54
C GLY A 613 3.69 13.44 -24.07
N ARG A 614 3.21 12.47 -23.27
CA ARG A 614 3.66 12.28 -21.90
C ARG A 614 5.18 12.08 -21.77
N VAL A 615 5.77 11.30 -22.68
CA VAL A 615 7.22 11.05 -22.70
C VAL A 615 7.99 12.27 -23.12
N LEU A 616 7.53 13.00 -24.16
CA LEU A 616 8.21 14.17 -24.72
C LEU A 616 8.12 15.41 -23.80
N MET A 617 7.28 15.42 -22.78
CA MET A 617 7.14 16.54 -21.84
C MET A 617 8.35 16.79 -20.93
N GLY A 618 9.27 15.85 -20.79
CA GLY A 618 10.47 16.03 -19.97
C GLY A 618 11.73 16.17 -20.84
N GLY A 619 12.72 16.93 -20.38
CA GLY A 619 14.04 17.01 -21.00
C GLY A 619 14.84 15.73 -20.76
N LYS A 620 14.47 14.63 -21.41
CA LYS A 620 15.08 13.32 -21.25
C LYS A 620 16.49 13.27 -21.81
N ASN A 621 17.29 12.34 -21.30
CA ASN A 621 18.62 12.04 -21.78
C ASN A 621 18.66 10.66 -22.46
N ILE A 622 17.82 9.74 -21.98
CA ILE A 622 17.68 8.40 -22.53
C ILE A 622 16.22 8.24 -22.99
N TRP A 623 16.05 7.89 -24.26
CA TRP A 623 14.77 7.71 -24.91
C TRP A 623 14.58 6.25 -25.27
N LEU A 624 13.62 5.58 -24.66
CA LEU A 624 13.32 4.16 -24.82
C LEU A 624 11.91 4.01 -25.40
N PHE A 625 11.81 3.62 -26.67
CA PHE A 625 10.52 3.48 -27.33
C PHE A 625 10.29 2.05 -27.83
N ASP A 626 9.19 1.46 -27.41
CA ASP A 626 8.76 0.15 -27.89
C ASP A 626 7.64 0.31 -28.93
N GLU A 627 7.98 0.16 -30.21
CA GLU A 627 7.11 0.33 -31.38
C GLU A 627 6.32 1.66 -31.40
N PRO A 628 6.97 2.82 -31.31
CA PRO A 628 6.31 4.10 -31.03
C PRO A 628 5.36 4.57 -32.15
N THR A 629 5.46 3.99 -33.35
CA THR A 629 4.68 4.44 -34.51
C THR A 629 3.70 3.38 -35.05
N ALA A 630 3.54 2.24 -34.38
CA ALA A 630 2.75 1.10 -34.88
C ALA A 630 1.28 1.41 -35.17
N ALA A 631 0.67 2.31 -34.40
CA ALA A 631 -0.74 2.70 -34.58
C ALA A 631 -0.92 4.11 -35.16
N LEU A 632 0.16 4.77 -35.60
CA LEU A 632 0.12 6.13 -36.18
C LEU A 632 -0.02 6.09 -37.70
N ASP A 633 -0.78 7.04 -38.21
CA ASP A 633 -0.75 7.36 -39.65
C ASP A 633 0.56 8.09 -40.02
N ASN A 634 0.86 8.19 -41.32
CA ASN A 634 2.09 8.81 -41.81
C ASN A 634 2.25 10.26 -41.34
N HIS A 635 1.17 11.03 -41.30
CA HIS A 635 1.20 12.42 -40.86
C HIS A 635 1.52 12.55 -39.34
N SER A 636 0.87 11.77 -38.53
CA SER A 636 1.14 11.71 -37.08
C SER A 636 2.54 11.17 -36.76
N GLN A 637 3.03 10.22 -37.58
CA GLN A 637 4.41 9.72 -37.48
C GLN A 637 5.42 10.84 -37.78
N GLU A 638 5.25 11.60 -38.88
CA GLU A 638 6.13 12.71 -39.21
C GLU A 638 6.15 13.79 -38.14
N ARG A 639 4.98 14.15 -37.59
CA ARG A 639 4.87 15.11 -36.48
C ARG A 639 5.60 14.62 -35.23
N PHE A 640 5.42 13.35 -34.86
CA PHE A 640 6.16 12.76 -33.76
C PHE A 640 7.67 12.79 -33.96
N LEU A 641 8.15 12.38 -35.12
CA LEU A 641 9.59 12.40 -35.47
C LEU A 641 10.17 13.81 -35.43
N SER A 642 9.46 14.80 -35.98
CA SER A 642 9.84 16.21 -35.89
C SER A 642 9.89 16.70 -34.43
N ALA A 643 8.87 16.41 -33.65
CA ALA A 643 8.80 16.75 -32.22
C ALA A 643 9.90 16.08 -31.41
N LEU A 644 10.25 14.83 -31.70
CA LEU A 644 11.35 14.11 -31.05
C LEU A 644 12.70 14.74 -31.40
N ARG A 645 12.97 14.96 -32.70
CA ARG A 645 14.23 15.56 -33.17
C ARG A 645 14.46 16.96 -32.59
N SER A 646 13.41 17.76 -32.42
CA SER A 646 13.52 19.12 -31.85
C SER A 646 13.83 19.13 -30.34
N ARG A 647 13.58 18.04 -29.64
CA ARG A 647 13.76 17.92 -28.17
C ARG A 647 14.99 17.11 -27.78
N MET A 648 15.46 16.24 -28.68
CA MET A 648 16.70 15.49 -28.46
C MET A 648 17.92 16.40 -28.60
N ARG A 649 18.87 16.23 -27.68
CA ARG A 649 20.20 16.84 -27.78
C ARG A 649 21.14 15.90 -28.49
N SER A 650 22.30 16.45 -28.88
CA SER A 650 23.34 15.68 -29.62
C SER A 650 23.95 14.54 -28.81
N ASP A 651 23.90 14.64 -27.49
CA ASP A 651 24.45 13.69 -26.53
C ASP A 651 23.41 12.68 -25.99
N ASP A 652 22.13 12.79 -26.39
CA ASP A 652 21.09 11.88 -25.96
C ASP A 652 21.23 10.48 -26.58
N ILE A 653 20.83 9.47 -25.83
CA ILE A 653 20.76 8.08 -26.27
C ILE A 653 19.31 7.77 -26.67
N LEU A 654 19.10 7.33 -27.89
CA LEU A 654 17.80 6.86 -28.39
C LEU A 654 17.86 5.35 -28.68
N ILE A 655 16.99 4.58 -28.06
CA ILE A 655 16.83 3.15 -28.32
C ILE A 655 15.36 2.90 -28.64
N PHE A 656 15.06 2.36 -29.81
CA PHE A 656 13.69 2.09 -30.21
C PHE A 656 13.55 0.75 -30.94
N SER A 657 12.48 0.03 -30.65
CA SER A 657 12.10 -1.14 -31.44
C SER A 657 11.18 -0.71 -32.60
N THR A 658 11.32 -1.38 -33.71
CA THR A 658 10.41 -1.18 -34.85
C THR A 658 10.43 -2.38 -35.80
N HIS A 659 9.29 -2.59 -36.50
CA HIS A 659 9.20 -3.49 -37.63
C HIS A 659 9.32 -2.72 -38.96
N ASN A 660 9.31 -1.38 -38.93
CA ASN A 660 9.44 -0.53 -40.12
C ASN A 660 10.92 -0.24 -40.43
N ILE A 661 11.43 -0.95 -41.43
CA ILE A 661 12.83 -0.82 -41.86
C ILE A 661 13.16 0.61 -42.35
N LYS A 662 12.21 1.30 -42.99
CA LYS A 662 12.42 2.69 -43.44
C LYS A 662 12.65 3.61 -42.26
N LEU A 663 11.82 3.49 -41.24
CA LEU A 663 11.97 4.23 -39.98
C LEU A 663 13.31 3.94 -39.29
N ALA A 664 13.71 2.66 -39.25
CA ALA A 664 15.00 2.27 -38.70
C ALA A 664 16.15 2.94 -39.44
N MET A 665 16.15 2.88 -40.76
CA MET A 665 17.21 3.50 -41.60
C MET A 665 17.25 5.03 -41.52
N GLU A 666 16.10 5.68 -41.36
CA GLU A 666 15.98 7.14 -41.30
C GLU A 666 16.42 7.73 -39.96
N LEU A 667 16.07 7.05 -38.84
CA LEU A 667 16.21 7.61 -37.50
C LEU A 667 17.47 7.11 -36.78
N SER A 668 17.96 5.90 -37.10
CA SER A 668 19.08 5.30 -36.36
C SER A 668 20.44 5.54 -36.98
N THR A 669 21.45 5.56 -36.12
CA THR A 669 22.89 5.54 -36.50
C THR A 669 23.46 4.11 -36.44
N ARG A 670 22.79 3.22 -35.68
CA ARG A 670 23.20 1.83 -35.42
C ARG A 670 21.98 0.93 -35.38
N ILE A 671 22.09 -0.24 -35.97
CA ILE A 671 21.02 -1.25 -36.00
C ILE A 671 21.49 -2.51 -35.29
N ILE A 672 20.69 -2.95 -34.32
CA ILE A 672 20.88 -4.21 -33.62
C ILE A 672 19.76 -5.14 -34.01
N VAL A 673 20.10 -6.32 -34.53
CA VAL A 673 19.12 -7.38 -34.83
C VAL A 673 19.12 -8.38 -33.74
N MET A 674 17.95 -8.62 -33.14
CA MET A 674 17.75 -9.60 -32.10
C MET A 674 17.06 -10.86 -32.64
N ASP A 675 17.50 -12.01 -32.18
CA ASP A 675 16.89 -13.30 -32.45
C ASP A 675 16.93 -14.18 -31.20
N ASN A 676 15.78 -14.73 -30.80
CA ASN A 676 15.65 -15.62 -29.63
C ASN A 676 16.38 -15.11 -28.37
N GLY A 677 16.20 -13.81 -28.05
CA GLY A 677 16.79 -13.17 -26.86
C GLY A 677 18.28 -12.84 -26.98
N LYS A 678 18.91 -13.06 -28.14
CA LYS A 678 20.34 -12.82 -28.39
C LYS A 678 20.53 -11.76 -29.45
N ILE A 679 21.70 -11.12 -29.46
CA ILE A 679 22.10 -10.21 -30.51
C ILE A 679 22.65 -11.07 -31.66
N SER A 680 21.97 -11.06 -32.79
CA SER A 680 22.43 -11.78 -34.00
C SER A 680 23.32 -10.91 -34.91
N LYS A 681 23.06 -9.59 -34.94
CA LYS A 681 23.85 -8.62 -35.70
C LYS A 681 23.85 -7.27 -35.02
N ASP A 682 25.00 -6.61 -35.02
CA ASP A 682 25.19 -5.26 -34.50
C ASP A 682 26.08 -4.49 -35.51
N ALA A 683 25.54 -3.45 -36.11
CA ALA A 683 26.23 -2.77 -37.18
C ALA A 683 25.78 -1.30 -37.36
N PRO A 684 26.65 -0.39 -37.83
CA PRO A 684 26.25 0.95 -38.23
C PRO A 684 25.17 0.89 -39.31
N THR A 685 24.21 1.81 -39.29
CA THR A 685 23.08 1.85 -40.25
C THR A 685 23.54 1.86 -41.67
N ASN A 686 24.63 2.60 -42.01
CA ASN A 686 25.19 2.73 -43.36
C ASN A 686 25.77 1.41 -43.92
N SER A 687 26.05 0.43 -43.06
CA SER A 687 26.62 -0.87 -43.49
C SER A 687 25.55 -1.96 -43.70
N VAL A 688 24.30 -1.66 -43.39
CA VAL A 688 23.19 -2.63 -43.50
C VAL A 688 22.58 -2.56 -44.90
N GLN A 689 22.96 -3.48 -45.79
CA GLN A 689 22.29 -3.65 -47.08
C GLN A 689 20.91 -4.27 -46.88
N VAL A 690 19.86 -3.53 -47.19
CA VAL A 690 18.49 -4.09 -47.22
C VAL A 690 18.36 -4.90 -48.52
N LYS A 691 18.43 -6.24 -48.43
CA LYS A 691 17.97 -7.08 -49.54
C LYS A 691 16.49 -6.75 -49.74
N LYS A 692 16.16 -6.09 -50.88
CA LYS A 692 14.79 -6.02 -51.36
C LYS A 692 14.31 -7.46 -51.54
N SER A 693 13.47 -7.94 -50.60
CA SER A 693 12.66 -9.10 -50.89
C SER A 693 11.68 -8.70 -51.99
N ALA A 694 11.80 -9.36 -53.11
CA ALA A 694 10.95 -9.22 -54.28
C ALA A 694 9.48 -9.61 -53.93
#